data_e768deb91ab52998f353b01b88713a05
#
_entry.id   e768deb91ab52998f353b01b88713a05
#
_cell.length_a   1.000
_cell.length_b   1.000
_cell.length_c   1.000
_cell.angle_alpha   90.00
_cell.angle_beta   90.00
_cell.angle_gamma   90.00
#
_symmetry.space_group_name_H-M   'P 1'
#
loop_
_entity.id
_entity.type
_entity.pdbx_description
1 polymer ?
#
loop_
_entity_poly.entity_id
_entity_poly.type
_entity_poly.pdbx_seq_one_letter_code
_entity_poly.pdbx_strand_id
1 'polypeptide(L)'
;MIDLKLSHSRNGLVSLQMLIQCFIQHQMAKKAKTYSQVEATDALEQLGQRGTSAEEFIYELLRIFAGYGDGQVRRTKEGPGNLAKDGETVLVKNLVAYRPTANTLDGDCSAMYDIINAMCDDAKIAKHSPRLYITSDGENVVAYDPKENDWYENRIDLLWKDFEFFTPIAGIEKIQFTEEAEADVKSAELMAKLFDDIRRYNDIRDPQTVHALNIFMSRLLFCFFAEDTGLFPQENLFTNTLKTHTKEDGSDLGEFIDRAFIAMSTNDTAVLATLPKLYEVFPYVNGGLFRDRYPIPVLSRRARTLIINCGEYNWREINPDIFGSMIQAVVTPEQRAGLGMHYTSVPNIEKVIRPLFLDALEEEFDAACAEAREKMAKKVNHDRASQRLRNLLTRLSQIKFFDPACGSGNFLIITYKRLRELEIRIWKAMREITNVAMLPFPNITLTQFYGIELDEYACDTATLSLWLAEHQMNVKFQEELYVLPETLPLKPSGLIVCGNACRLDWNVVCPHDPDDEVYIMGNPPYLGARLQNDEQKNDISIALSEINGHNELDYISSWFWKGTKYISHTSARFAFVTTNSISQGEQVGILWSNILKRDVKIFFAYQSFKWGNNAKYNAAVTCTIIGLTSTPAIKYLFKNSNKILVPNISPYLINADNTIVQSLSKPISNVSEMSFGSMPNDGGYLLLNKEEKESLIASDPNSERFIHSILGSQEFIRGEERFCIWIEENQVDKLPEIILHRVDKVRQIRLNSKRVATQKLACVPWRFGEIRYKPTSSIIVPAVSSERREYIPIGFLDKDTVISNSAFAIYDAEKWLFALLTSKMHNLWVRAVGGSLETRIRYSATLCYNTFPFPKLTPAEKEELE
;
A
#
# COMPACT_ATOMS: atom_id res chain seq x y z
N MET A 1 26.14 37.81 20.40
CA MET A 1 25.28 39.02 20.43
C MET A 1 25.10 39.46 18.99
N ILE A 2 23.98 39.11 18.41
CA ILE A 2 23.55 39.63 17.11
C ILE A 2 22.16 40.19 17.35
N ASP A 3 22.07 41.53 17.29
CA ASP A 3 20.83 42.27 17.38
C ASP A 3 19.94 41.99 16.19
N LEU A 4 18.87 41.24 16.37
CA LEU A 4 17.78 41.09 15.40
C LEU A 4 16.63 42.04 15.75
N LYS A 5 16.54 43.15 15.01
CA LYS A 5 15.34 44.01 14.98
C LYS A 5 14.18 43.19 14.41
N LEU A 6 13.23 42.84 15.28
CA LEU A 6 11.98 42.21 14.90
C LEU A 6 11.05 43.25 14.25
N SER A 7 10.81 43.15 12.94
CA SER A 7 9.71 43.83 12.30
C SER A 7 8.41 43.08 12.55
N HIS A 8 7.39 43.76 13.06
CA HIS A 8 6.06 43.21 13.29
C HIS A 8 5.37 42.92 11.93
N SER A 9 5.46 41.67 11.46
CA SER A 9 4.57 41.14 10.42
C SER A 9 4.11 39.74 10.80
N ARG A 10 2.90 39.37 10.38
CA ARG A 10 2.30 38.02 10.63
C ARG A 10 3.20 36.85 10.16
N ASN A 11 4.11 37.10 9.22
CA ASN A 11 5.08 36.10 8.74
C ASN A 11 6.20 35.80 9.75
N GLY A 12 6.46 36.67 10.74
CA GLY A 12 7.50 36.46 11.78
C GLY A 12 7.14 35.33 12.77
N LEU A 13 5.86 35.17 13.10
CA LEU A 13 5.39 34.12 14.02
C LEU A 13 5.44 32.72 13.42
N VAL A 14 5.13 32.60 12.13
CA VAL A 14 5.22 31.34 11.39
C VAL A 14 6.67 30.89 11.25
N SER A 15 7.59 31.82 10.99
CA SER A 15 9.02 31.48 10.88
C SER A 15 9.66 31.11 12.23
N LEU A 16 9.19 31.70 13.34
CA LEU A 16 9.68 31.35 14.68
C LEU A 16 9.16 29.96 15.13
N GLN A 17 7.94 29.65 14.82
CA GLN A 17 7.36 28.33 15.08
C GLN A 17 8.06 27.24 14.25
N MET A 18 8.38 27.52 12.97
CA MET A 18 9.19 26.63 12.13
C MET A 18 10.62 26.47 12.66
N LEU A 19 11.25 27.53 13.13
CA LEU A 19 12.60 27.47 13.72
C LEU A 19 12.62 26.68 15.04
N ILE A 20 11.61 26.82 15.88
CA ILE A 20 11.46 26.05 17.12
C ILE A 20 11.19 24.58 16.77
N GLN A 21 10.36 24.29 15.80
CA GLN A 21 10.07 22.93 15.33
C GLN A 21 11.31 22.27 14.68
N CYS A 22 12.06 23.00 13.85
CA CYS A 22 13.36 22.56 13.33
C CYS A 22 14.41 22.35 14.42
N PHE A 23 14.41 23.20 15.47
CA PHE A 23 15.35 23.05 16.59
C PHE A 23 15.01 21.84 17.46
N ILE A 24 13.72 21.58 17.69
CA ILE A 24 13.22 20.38 18.39
C ILE A 24 13.54 19.14 17.56
N GLN A 25 13.30 19.16 16.24
CA GLN A 25 13.66 18.07 15.32
C GLN A 25 15.16 17.80 15.30
N HIS A 26 15.99 18.84 15.29
CA HIS A 26 17.45 18.69 15.30
C HIS A 26 17.99 18.12 16.63
N GLN A 27 17.36 18.47 17.75
CA GLN A 27 17.67 17.90 19.06
C GLN A 27 17.19 16.44 19.19
N MET A 28 16.03 16.08 18.59
CA MET A 28 15.52 14.70 18.56
C MET A 28 16.34 13.82 17.61
N ALA A 29 16.73 14.33 16.42
CA ALA A 29 17.57 13.60 15.46
C ALA A 29 18.98 13.29 16.01
N LYS A 30 19.54 14.10 16.89
CA LYS A 30 20.83 13.83 17.56
C LYS A 30 20.77 12.69 18.57
N LYS A 31 19.59 12.21 18.97
CA LYS A 31 19.40 11.13 19.96
C LYS A 31 18.99 9.78 19.39
N ALA A 32 18.65 9.70 18.12
CA ALA A 32 18.27 8.42 17.51
C ALA A 32 19.53 7.63 17.15
N LYS A 33 19.99 6.77 18.06
CA LYS A 33 20.84 5.63 17.69
C LYS A 33 19.99 4.80 16.72
N THR A 34 20.55 4.44 15.57
CA THR A 34 19.86 3.65 14.56
C THR A 34 19.42 2.32 15.18
N TYR A 35 18.12 2.15 15.43
CA TYR A 35 17.58 0.91 15.94
C TYR A 35 17.70 -0.16 14.85
N SER A 36 18.36 -1.27 15.16
CA SER A 36 18.47 -2.43 14.28
C SER A 36 17.62 -3.56 14.85
N GLN A 37 16.60 -3.96 14.10
CA GLN A 37 15.72 -5.06 14.48
C GLN A 37 16.48 -6.37 14.68
N VAL A 38 17.45 -6.66 13.81
CA VAL A 38 18.29 -7.86 13.88
C VAL A 38 19.13 -7.84 15.16
N GLU A 39 19.80 -6.70 15.46
CA GLU A 39 20.59 -6.56 16.68
C GLU A 39 19.75 -6.69 17.96
N ALA A 40 18.50 -6.18 17.94
CA ALA A 40 17.60 -6.30 19.08
C ALA A 40 17.12 -7.74 19.27
N THR A 41 16.77 -8.44 18.20
CA THR A 41 16.36 -9.86 18.26
C THR A 41 17.49 -10.73 18.75
N ASP A 42 18.71 -10.57 18.20
CA ASP A 42 19.90 -11.30 18.63
C ASP A 42 20.25 -11.02 20.12
N ALA A 43 20.12 -9.76 20.56
CA ALA A 43 20.37 -9.39 21.94
C ALA A 43 19.33 -9.96 22.92
N LEU A 44 18.05 -10.03 22.52
CA LEU A 44 17.00 -10.67 23.33
C LEU A 44 17.18 -12.19 23.40
N GLU A 45 17.58 -12.84 22.32
CA GLU A 45 17.90 -14.28 22.32
C GLU A 45 19.08 -14.59 23.26
N GLN A 46 20.14 -13.77 23.19
CA GLN A 46 21.27 -13.89 24.13
C GLN A 46 20.86 -13.62 25.57
N LEU A 47 19.97 -12.66 25.82
CA LEU A 47 19.40 -12.39 27.14
C LEU A 47 18.66 -13.60 27.69
N GLY A 48 17.81 -14.24 26.86
CA GLY A 48 17.09 -15.46 27.21
C GLY A 48 18.01 -16.63 27.55
N GLN A 49 19.12 -16.79 26.78
CA GLN A 49 20.10 -17.87 27.01
C GLN A 49 20.93 -17.67 28.29
N ARG A 50 21.33 -16.44 28.61
CA ARG A 50 22.15 -16.15 29.81
C ARG A 50 21.35 -15.95 31.08
N GLY A 51 20.02 -15.72 30.96
CA GLY A 51 19.16 -15.32 32.05
C GLY A 51 19.40 -13.89 32.54
N THR A 52 18.49 -13.38 33.35
CA THR A 52 18.59 -12.07 34.02
C THR A 52 17.82 -12.13 35.34
N SER A 53 18.20 -11.29 36.32
CA SER A 53 17.37 -11.13 37.53
C SER A 53 16.22 -10.16 37.26
N ALA A 54 15.17 -10.25 38.09
CA ALA A 54 14.05 -9.33 38.01
C ALA A 54 14.50 -7.85 38.07
N GLU A 55 15.47 -7.54 38.94
CA GLU A 55 15.97 -6.17 39.11
C GLU A 55 16.76 -5.65 37.91
N GLU A 56 17.46 -6.54 37.15
CA GLU A 56 18.29 -6.15 36.01
C GLU A 56 17.50 -6.11 34.68
N PHE A 57 16.42 -6.83 34.58
CA PHE A 57 15.66 -7.03 33.34
C PHE A 57 15.31 -5.72 32.62
N ILE A 58 14.81 -4.72 33.34
CA ILE A 58 14.42 -3.42 32.72
C ILE A 58 15.63 -2.68 32.11
N TYR A 59 16.79 -2.76 32.75
CA TYR A 59 17.99 -2.09 32.25
C TYR A 59 18.52 -2.76 30.98
N GLU A 60 18.35 -4.05 30.83
CA GLU A 60 18.64 -4.76 29.59
C GLU A 60 17.68 -4.33 28.48
N LEU A 61 16.37 -4.22 28.73
CA LEU A 61 15.43 -3.67 27.74
C LEU A 61 15.78 -2.23 27.34
N LEU A 62 16.17 -1.38 28.29
CA LEU A 62 16.58 -0.01 27.99
C LEU A 62 17.89 0.05 27.18
N ARG A 63 18.82 -0.88 27.37
CA ARG A 63 20.01 -1.03 26.53
C ARG A 63 19.66 -1.42 25.10
N ILE A 64 18.81 -2.44 24.96
CA ILE A 64 18.44 -3.04 23.68
C ILE A 64 17.61 -2.05 22.85
N PHE A 65 16.54 -1.52 23.43
CA PHE A 65 15.57 -0.71 22.69
C PHE A 65 15.84 0.80 22.75
N ALA A 66 16.17 1.35 23.90
CA ALA A 66 16.43 2.79 24.05
C ALA A 66 17.90 3.18 23.83
N GLY A 67 18.77 2.19 23.60
CA GLY A 67 20.20 2.44 23.38
C GLY A 67 20.94 3.04 24.57
N TYR A 68 20.52 2.74 25.79
CA TYR A 68 21.18 3.23 27.02
C TYR A 68 22.60 2.66 27.13
N GLY A 69 23.57 3.56 27.27
CA GLY A 69 24.92 3.17 27.67
C GLY A 69 25.05 3.06 29.21
N ASP A 70 26.18 2.53 29.67
CA ASP A 70 26.42 2.25 31.11
C ASP A 70 26.20 3.50 32.00
N GLY A 71 26.58 4.67 31.53
CA GLY A 71 26.37 5.91 32.28
C GLY A 71 24.91 6.29 32.44
N GLN A 72 24.06 5.98 31.46
CA GLN A 72 22.61 6.22 31.53
C GLN A 72 21.94 5.18 32.44
N VAL A 73 22.30 3.92 32.29
CA VAL A 73 21.83 2.84 33.18
C VAL A 73 22.17 3.14 34.63
N ARG A 74 23.40 3.54 34.93
CA ARG A 74 23.81 3.91 36.32
C ARG A 74 23.01 5.10 36.85
N ARG A 75 22.74 6.13 36.03
CA ARG A 75 21.88 7.25 36.42
C ARG A 75 20.43 6.86 36.71
N THR A 76 19.94 5.85 36.02
CA THR A 76 18.59 5.33 36.24
C THR A 76 18.53 4.41 37.46
N LYS A 77 19.60 3.67 37.77
CA LYS A 77 19.72 2.82 38.98
C LYS A 77 19.91 3.65 40.27
N GLU A 78 20.84 4.58 40.26
CA GLU A 78 21.41 5.16 41.47
C GLU A 78 21.18 6.68 41.56
N GLY A 79 20.51 7.31 40.56
CA GLY A 79 20.49 8.75 40.45
C GLY A 79 19.20 9.34 39.89
N PRO A 80 19.25 10.59 39.39
CA PRO A 80 18.08 11.36 38.99
C PRO A 80 17.39 10.83 37.70
N GLY A 81 17.89 9.78 37.05
CA GLY A 81 17.27 9.15 35.91
C GLY A 81 16.01 8.36 36.22
N ASN A 82 15.85 7.87 37.47
CA ASN A 82 14.63 7.27 37.96
C ASN A 82 13.76 8.36 38.63
N LEU A 83 12.54 8.53 38.14
CA LEU A 83 11.57 9.53 38.64
C LEU A 83 10.72 9.01 39.80
N ALA A 84 10.69 7.69 40.04
CA ALA A 84 10.05 7.09 41.21
C ALA A 84 10.95 7.30 42.43
N LYS A 85 10.32 7.51 43.60
CA LYS A 85 10.99 7.74 44.89
C LYS A 85 10.64 6.67 45.92
N ASP A 86 9.97 5.62 45.50
CA ASP A 86 9.50 4.53 46.37
C ASP A 86 10.59 3.44 46.63
N GLY A 87 11.68 3.47 45.90
CA GLY A 87 12.78 2.48 46.00
C GLY A 87 12.50 1.15 45.32
N GLU A 88 11.30 0.94 44.81
CA GLU A 88 10.85 -0.33 44.21
C GLU A 88 10.60 -0.18 42.70
N THR A 89 10.19 0.99 42.25
CA THR A 89 9.78 1.26 40.86
C THR A 89 10.89 1.95 40.07
N VAL A 90 11.12 1.52 38.84
CA VAL A 90 11.92 2.21 37.85
C VAL A 90 10.99 2.97 36.92
N LEU A 91 11.02 4.31 36.97
CA LEU A 91 10.13 5.18 36.20
C LEU A 91 10.94 6.13 35.31
N VAL A 92 10.79 5.97 33.99
CA VAL A 92 11.39 6.84 32.98
C VAL A 92 10.28 7.55 32.23
N LYS A 93 10.33 8.90 32.24
CA LYS A 93 9.28 9.75 31.64
C LYS A 93 9.00 9.40 30.18
N ASN A 94 7.74 9.26 29.80
CA ASN A 94 7.25 8.93 28.46
C ASN A 94 7.82 7.63 27.89
N LEU A 95 8.37 6.75 28.74
CA LEU A 95 9.02 5.53 28.26
C LEU A 95 8.50 4.30 29.00
N VAL A 96 8.90 4.08 30.26
CA VAL A 96 8.52 2.88 31.00
C VAL A 96 8.23 3.17 32.47
N ALA A 97 7.31 2.37 33.05
CA ALA A 97 7.20 2.13 34.48
C ALA A 97 7.45 0.64 34.72
N TYR A 98 8.40 0.30 35.57
CA TYR A 98 8.78 -1.07 35.86
C TYR A 98 8.86 -1.34 37.35
N ARG A 99 8.30 -2.48 37.80
CA ARG A 99 8.46 -2.97 39.16
C ARG A 99 8.82 -4.45 39.15
N PRO A 100 9.98 -4.87 39.71
CA PRO A 100 10.32 -6.28 39.81
C PRO A 100 9.41 -6.98 40.82
N THR A 101 9.19 -8.26 40.66
CA THR A 101 8.47 -9.11 41.63
C THR A 101 9.32 -10.33 42.03
N ALA A 102 8.97 -10.94 43.13
CA ALA A 102 9.59 -12.22 43.53
C ALA A 102 9.10 -13.36 42.62
N ASN A 103 9.90 -14.44 42.49
CA ASN A 103 9.57 -15.57 41.67
C ASN A 103 8.15 -16.09 41.97
N THR A 104 7.36 -16.21 40.94
CA THR A 104 6.00 -16.76 40.99
C THR A 104 6.12 -18.29 41.04
N LEU A 105 5.60 -18.91 42.09
CA LEU A 105 5.55 -20.36 42.19
C LEU A 105 4.57 -20.92 41.16
N ASP A 106 5.00 -21.91 40.40
CA ASP A 106 4.21 -22.66 39.39
C ASP A 106 3.77 -21.88 38.11
N GLY A 107 4.40 -20.72 37.77
CA GLY A 107 4.13 -20.03 36.51
C GLY A 107 2.78 -19.28 36.48
N ASP A 108 2.14 -19.06 37.62
CA ASP A 108 0.93 -18.22 37.73
C ASP A 108 1.32 -16.73 37.76
N CYS A 109 1.10 -16.05 36.64
CA CYS A 109 1.40 -14.61 36.47
C CYS A 109 0.31 -13.68 37.06
N SER A 110 -0.75 -14.16 37.71
CA SER A 110 -1.87 -13.33 38.17
C SER A 110 -1.42 -12.18 39.09
N ALA A 111 -0.48 -12.41 40.00
CA ALA A 111 0.07 -11.35 40.84
C ALA A 111 0.82 -10.25 40.06
N MET A 112 1.35 -10.57 38.90
CA MET A 112 2.02 -9.61 38.00
C MET A 112 1.04 -8.63 37.36
N TYR A 113 -0.16 -9.08 37.01
CA TYR A 113 -1.24 -8.24 36.51
C TYR A 113 -1.68 -7.25 37.57
N ASP A 114 -1.81 -7.67 38.84
CA ASP A 114 -2.16 -6.80 39.96
C ASP A 114 -1.10 -5.70 40.18
N ILE A 115 0.18 -6.02 40.04
CA ILE A 115 1.28 -5.05 40.12
C ILE A 115 1.17 -4.00 39.02
N ILE A 116 0.88 -4.40 37.78
CA ILE A 116 0.72 -3.47 36.68
C ILE A 116 -0.50 -2.59 36.89
N ASN A 117 -1.65 -3.15 37.26
CA ASN A 117 -2.86 -2.37 37.59
C ASN A 117 -2.59 -1.35 38.70
N ALA A 118 -1.91 -1.75 39.76
CA ALA A 118 -1.53 -0.84 40.84
C ALA A 118 -0.58 0.29 40.36
N MET A 119 0.32 0.03 39.42
CA MET A 119 1.16 1.06 38.81
C MET A 119 0.35 2.01 37.90
N CYS A 120 -0.64 1.52 37.19
CA CYS A 120 -1.53 2.33 36.33
C CYS A 120 -2.41 3.26 37.17
N ASP A 121 -2.90 2.80 38.30
CA ASP A 121 -3.77 3.57 39.22
C ASP A 121 -3.00 4.60 40.08
N ASP A 122 -1.67 4.47 40.19
CA ASP A 122 -0.88 5.44 40.95
C ASP A 122 -0.70 6.75 40.17
N ALA A 123 -1.41 7.79 40.62
CA ALA A 123 -1.33 9.14 40.03
C ALA A 123 0.10 9.72 40.00
N LYS A 124 1.02 9.26 40.88
CA LYS A 124 2.42 9.70 40.86
C LYS A 124 3.20 9.08 39.68
N ILE A 125 2.82 7.89 39.23
CA ILE A 125 3.39 7.23 38.06
C ILE A 125 2.70 7.76 36.81
N ALA A 126 1.39 7.76 36.76
CA ALA A 126 0.58 8.14 35.61
C ALA A 126 0.87 9.55 35.06
N LYS A 127 1.16 10.54 35.94
CA LYS A 127 1.54 11.92 35.56
C LYS A 127 2.79 11.99 34.67
N HIS A 128 3.65 10.96 34.65
CA HIS A 128 4.85 10.89 33.81
C HIS A 128 4.61 10.19 32.49
N SER A 129 3.36 9.73 32.24
CA SER A 129 2.89 9.13 30.98
C SER A 129 3.81 8.00 30.47
N PRO A 130 4.05 6.93 31.29
CA PRO A 130 4.85 5.80 30.81
C PRO A 130 4.20 5.21 29.54
N ARG A 131 5.02 4.88 28.55
CA ARG A 131 4.54 4.28 27.32
C ARG A 131 4.22 2.78 27.50
N LEU A 132 5.00 2.10 28.36
CA LEU A 132 4.75 0.72 28.77
C LEU A 132 4.85 0.59 30.29
N TYR A 133 3.98 -0.25 30.85
CA TYR A 133 4.05 -0.72 32.22
C TYR A 133 4.53 -2.18 32.19
N ILE A 134 5.57 -2.50 32.93
CA ILE A 134 6.24 -3.79 32.84
C ILE A 134 6.54 -4.34 34.24
N THR A 135 6.41 -5.63 34.43
CA THR A 135 6.87 -6.35 35.63
C THR A 135 7.52 -7.69 35.20
N SER A 136 8.48 -8.18 35.98
CA SER A 136 9.13 -9.46 35.75
C SER A 136 9.60 -10.06 37.06
N ASP A 137 9.61 -11.40 37.12
CA ASP A 137 10.18 -12.20 38.22
C ASP A 137 11.57 -12.78 37.87
N GLY A 138 12.10 -12.41 36.69
CA GLY A 138 13.38 -12.95 36.19
C GLY A 138 13.25 -14.17 35.27
N GLU A 139 12.08 -14.83 35.25
CA GLU A 139 11.76 -15.92 34.31
C GLU A 139 10.61 -15.54 33.38
N ASN A 140 9.59 -14.89 33.92
CA ASN A 140 8.42 -14.43 33.19
C ASN A 140 8.38 -12.90 33.15
N VAL A 141 7.67 -12.37 32.16
CA VAL A 141 7.40 -10.95 32.00
C VAL A 141 5.93 -10.72 31.64
N VAL A 142 5.32 -9.77 32.34
CA VAL A 142 4.01 -9.22 31.99
C VAL A 142 4.19 -7.74 31.69
N ALA A 143 3.55 -7.26 30.64
CA ALA A 143 3.60 -5.85 30.24
C ALA A 143 2.24 -5.38 29.72
N TYR A 144 1.99 -4.07 29.87
CA TYR A 144 0.77 -3.44 29.41
C TYR A 144 1.11 -2.16 28.63
N ASP A 145 0.50 -2.01 27.48
CA ASP A 145 0.54 -0.84 26.64
C ASP A 145 -0.77 -0.05 26.77
N PRO A 146 -0.83 1.07 27.55
CA PRO A 146 -2.06 1.81 27.76
C PRO A 146 -2.57 2.54 26.51
N LYS A 147 -1.72 2.79 25.53
CA LYS A 147 -2.11 3.46 24.29
C LYS A 147 -2.87 2.52 23.36
N GLU A 148 -2.44 1.26 23.31
CA GLU A 148 -3.04 0.23 22.47
C GLU A 148 -4.05 -0.63 23.23
N ASN A 149 -4.16 -0.47 24.56
CA ASN A 149 -4.92 -1.33 25.47
C ASN A 149 -4.56 -2.82 25.28
N ASP A 150 -3.25 -3.09 25.13
CA ASP A 150 -2.71 -4.41 24.78
C ASP A 150 -1.87 -4.97 25.94
N TRP A 151 -2.08 -6.24 26.26
CA TRP A 151 -1.38 -6.97 27.30
C TRP A 151 -0.42 -7.98 26.69
N TYR A 152 0.74 -8.13 27.31
CA TYR A 152 1.77 -9.08 26.94
C TYR A 152 2.13 -9.95 28.15
N GLU A 153 2.20 -11.27 27.93
CA GLU A 153 2.68 -12.25 28.89
C GLU A 153 3.50 -13.30 28.17
N ASN A 154 4.74 -13.51 28.58
CA ASN A 154 5.58 -14.59 28.06
C ASN A 154 6.78 -14.82 28.98
N ARG A 155 7.55 -15.88 28.69
CA ARG A 155 8.86 -16.14 29.32
C ARG A 155 9.94 -15.29 28.68
N ILE A 156 10.95 -14.91 29.47
CA ILE A 156 12.07 -14.08 29.02
C ILE A 156 12.88 -14.76 27.90
N ASP A 157 13.03 -16.09 27.93
CA ASP A 157 13.76 -16.84 26.91
C ASP A 157 13.04 -16.89 25.54
N LEU A 158 11.77 -16.49 25.49
CA LEU A 158 10.96 -16.41 24.27
C LEU A 158 10.71 -14.98 23.76
N LEU A 159 11.16 -13.94 24.50
CA LEU A 159 10.95 -12.53 24.13
C LEU A 159 11.41 -12.16 22.72
N TRP A 160 12.45 -12.82 22.22
CA TRP A 160 12.99 -12.58 20.89
C TRP A 160 11.99 -12.86 19.75
N LYS A 161 10.98 -13.71 20.02
CA LYS A 161 9.89 -14.01 19.06
C LYS A 161 8.90 -12.86 18.95
N ASP A 162 8.66 -12.17 20.07
CA ASP A 162 7.62 -11.15 20.20
C ASP A 162 8.21 -9.76 20.52
N PHE A 163 9.48 -9.53 20.11
CA PHE A 163 10.23 -8.29 20.39
C PHE A 163 9.46 -7.02 19.95
N GLU A 164 8.52 -7.16 19.01
CA GLU A 164 7.71 -6.03 18.48
C GLU A 164 6.86 -5.35 19.57
N PHE A 165 6.48 -6.06 20.63
CA PHE A 165 5.74 -5.47 21.75
C PHE A 165 6.54 -4.38 22.46
N PHE A 166 7.87 -4.51 22.54
CA PHE A 166 8.75 -3.56 23.25
C PHE A 166 9.33 -2.46 22.35
N THR A 167 9.02 -2.46 21.06
CA THR A 167 9.49 -1.43 20.12
C THR A 167 9.07 0.01 20.48
N PRO A 168 7.96 0.27 21.21
CA PRO A 168 7.68 1.62 21.71
C PRO A 168 8.77 2.21 22.59
N ILE A 169 9.58 1.37 23.26
CA ILE A 169 10.77 1.83 24.03
C ILE A 169 11.84 2.42 23.10
N ALA A 170 11.92 1.97 21.85
CA ALA A 170 12.80 2.51 20.81
C ALA A 170 12.21 3.75 20.09
N GLY A 171 11.02 4.18 20.46
CA GLY A 171 10.27 5.24 19.76
C GLY A 171 9.60 4.76 18.48
N ILE A 172 9.35 3.46 18.34
CA ILE A 172 8.70 2.83 17.20
C ILE A 172 7.28 2.44 17.64
N GLU A 173 6.28 3.09 17.08
CA GLU A 173 4.87 2.86 17.43
C GLU A 173 4.26 1.78 16.51
N LYS A 174 3.42 0.93 17.09
CA LYS A 174 2.55 0.00 16.34
C LYS A 174 1.43 0.78 15.66
N ILE A 175 0.99 0.30 14.49
CA ILE A 175 -0.16 0.82 13.77
C ILE A 175 -1.26 -0.21 13.88
N GLN A 176 -2.37 0.17 14.53
CA GLN A 176 -3.60 -0.61 14.48
C GLN A 176 -4.45 -0.15 13.31
N PHE A 177 -4.96 -1.10 12.54
CA PHE A 177 -5.98 -0.88 11.52
C PHE A 177 -7.25 -1.61 11.95
N THR A 178 -8.40 -0.98 11.76
CA THR A 178 -9.71 -1.63 11.97
C THR A 178 -9.87 -2.79 11.02
N GLU A 179 -10.24 -3.97 11.53
CA GLU A 179 -10.64 -5.11 10.70
C GLU A 179 -12.00 -4.82 10.02
N GLU A 180 -12.22 -5.41 8.84
CA GLU A 180 -13.51 -5.30 8.15
C GLU A 180 -14.60 -6.01 8.95
N ALA A 181 -15.80 -5.40 9.02
CA ALA A 181 -16.91 -5.99 9.72
C ALA A 181 -17.37 -7.29 9.03
N GLU A 182 -17.67 -8.33 9.81
CA GLU A 182 -18.17 -9.61 9.29
C GLU A 182 -19.49 -9.45 8.49
N ALA A 183 -20.28 -8.43 8.85
CA ALA A 183 -21.49 -8.03 8.14
C ALA A 183 -21.21 -7.62 6.69
N ASP A 184 -20.14 -6.83 6.47
CA ASP A 184 -19.77 -6.35 5.14
C ASP A 184 -19.38 -7.50 4.21
N VAL A 185 -18.65 -8.49 4.72
CA VAL A 185 -18.24 -9.67 3.93
C VAL A 185 -19.46 -10.54 3.55
N LYS A 186 -20.37 -10.79 4.50
CA LYS A 186 -21.57 -11.62 4.25
C LYS A 186 -22.55 -10.99 3.26
N SER A 187 -22.76 -9.68 3.34
CA SER A 187 -23.63 -8.98 2.41
C SER A 187 -23.08 -8.97 0.98
N ALA A 188 -21.74 -8.79 0.84
CA ALA A 188 -21.06 -8.93 -0.46
C ALA A 188 -21.21 -10.33 -1.06
N GLU A 189 -21.11 -11.38 -0.23
CA GLU A 189 -21.31 -12.76 -0.69
C GLU A 189 -22.75 -13.01 -1.17
N LEU A 190 -23.77 -12.47 -0.47
CA LEU A 190 -25.17 -12.61 -0.87
C LEU A 190 -25.43 -11.92 -2.21
N MET A 191 -24.96 -10.71 -2.38
CA MET A 191 -25.09 -9.95 -3.63
C MET A 191 -24.33 -10.61 -4.79
N ALA A 192 -23.15 -11.16 -4.54
CA ALA A 192 -22.41 -11.93 -5.54
C ALA A 192 -23.20 -13.19 -5.99
N LYS A 193 -23.83 -13.90 -5.05
CA LYS A 193 -24.69 -15.06 -5.36
C LYS A 193 -25.92 -14.66 -6.20
N LEU A 194 -26.51 -13.50 -5.90
CA LEU A 194 -27.63 -12.96 -6.68
C LEU A 194 -27.19 -12.62 -8.10
N PHE A 195 -26.06 -11.94 -8.24
CA PHE A 195 -25.48 -11.61 -9.55
C PHE A 195 -25.16 -12.86 -10.37
N ASP A 196 -24.53 -13.87 -9.78
CA ASP A 196 -24.21 -15.13 -10.43
C ASP A 196 -25.48 -15.87 -10.89
N ASP A 197 -26.58 -15.80 -10.14
CA ASP A 197 -27.86 -16.40 -10.54
C ASP A 197 -28.46 -15.66 -11.72
N ILE A 198 -28.53 -14.33 -11.69
CA ILE A 198 -29.04 -13.50 -12.79
C ILE A 198 -28.23 -13.76 -14.08
N ARG A 199 -26.90 -13.84 -13.95
CA ARG A 199 -26.01 -14.13 -15.08
C ARG A 199 -26.31 -15.42 -15.81
N ARG A 200 -26.82 -16.44 -15.13
CA ARG A 200 -27.13 -17.75 -15.73
C ARG A 200 -28.28 -17.69 -16.75
N TYR A 201 -29.20 -16.74 -16.57
CA TYR A 201 -30.41 -16.64 -17.38
C TYR A 201 -30.38 -15.46 -18.36
N ASN A 202 -29.33 -14.65 -18.34
CA ASN A 202 -29.16 -13.47 -19.18
C ASN A 202 -27.86 -13.52 -19.95
N ASP A 203 -27.89 -13.16 -21.25
CA ASP A 203 -26.66 -13.03 -22.05
C ASP A 203 -26.00 -11.68 -21.75
N ILE A 204 -24.94 -11.70 -20.99
CA ILE A 204 -24.22 -10.50 -20.53
C ILE A 204 -22.90 -10.25 -21.31
N ARG A 205 -22.83 -10.67 -22.59
CA ARG A 205 -21.65 -10.40 -23.44
C ARG A 205 -21.68 -9.02 -24.07
N ASP A 206 -22.87 -8.46 -24.23
CA ASP A 206 -23.06 -7.13 -24.78
C ASP A 206 -22.87 -6.05 -23.70
N PRO A 207 -22.03 -4.99 -23.94
CA PRO A 207 -21.77 -3.92 -22.99
C PRO A 207 -23.04 -3.21 -22.47
N GLN A 208 -24.06 -3.04 -23.31
CA GLN A 208 -25.32 -2.39 -22.90
C GLN A 208 -26.10 -3.24 -21.90
N THR A 209 -26.13 -4.55 -22.10
CA THR A 209 -26.74 -5.49 -21.15
C THR A 209 -26.01 -5.54 -19.82
N VAL A 210 -24.66 -5.51 -19.84
CA VAL A 210 -23.83 -5.39 -18.63
C VAL A 210 -24.16 -4.09 -17.88
N HIS A 211 -24.22 -2.96 -18.58
CA HIS A 211 -24.57 -1.67 -17.99
C HIS A 211 -25.97 -1.68 -17.36
N ALA A 212 -26.98 -2.19 -18.06
CA ALA A 212 -28.35 -2.31 -17.53
C ALA A 212 -28.41 -3.19 -16.27
N LEU A 213 -27.67 -4.31 -16.24
CA LEU A 213 -27.58 -5.19 -15.07
C LEU A 213 -26.90 -4.49 -13.88
N ASN A 214 -25.85 -3.76 -14.12
CA ASN A 214 -25.15 -3.01 -13.10
C ASN A 214 -26.05 -1.95 -12.44
N ILE A 215 -26.81 -1.20 -13.25
CA ILE A 215 -27.80 -0.24 -12.75
C ILE A 215 -28.91 -0.94 -11.96
N PHE A 216 -29.37 -2.09 -12.45
CA PHE A 216 -30.36 -2.89 -11.73
C PHE A 216 -29.87 -3.30 -10.33
N MET A 217 -28.65 -3.79 -10.22
CA MET A 217 -28.02 -4.16 -8.95
C MET A 217 -27.86 -2.96 -8.00
N SER A 218 -27.44 -1.79 -8.52
CA SER A 218 -27.33 -0.57 -7.74
C SER A 218 -28.68 -0.07 -7.21
N ARG A 219 -29.74 -0.19 -8.01
CA ARG A 219 -31.11 0.16 -7.58
C ARG A 219 -31.65 -0.75 -6.49
N LEU A 220 -31.37 -2.06 -6.57
CA LEU A 220 -31.71 -3.00 -5.50
C LEU A 220 -30.99 -2.66 -4.20
N LEU A 221 -29.69 -2.43 -4.30
CA LEU A 221 -28.86 -2.01 -3.17
C LEU A 221 -29.39 -0.75 -2.49
N PHE A 222 -29.73 0.26 -3.31
CA PHE A 222 -30.37 1.47 -2.79
C PHE A 222 -31.67 1.16 -2.05
N CYS A 223 -32.53 0.27 -2.59
CA CYS A 223 -33.78 -0.10 -1.95
C CYS A 223 -33.57 -0.74 -0.58
N PHE A 224 -32.65 -1.70 -0.47
CA PHE A 224 -32.31 -2.36 0.80
C PHE A 224 -31.78 -1.37 1.83
N PHE A 225 -30.87 -0.49 1.40
CA PHE A 225 -30.33 0.54 2.27
C PHE A 225 -31.39 1.55 2.72
N ALA A 226 -32.26 1.98 1.79
CA ALA A 226 -33.30 2.98 2.03
C ALA A 226 -34.37 2.50 3.01
N GLU A 227 -34.70 1.20 2.99
CA GLU A 227 -35.70 0.64 3.91
C GLU A 227 -35.21 0.50 5.33
N ASP A 228 -33.87 0.28 5.53
CA ASP A 228 -33.28 0.11 6.86
C ASP A 228 -32.83 1.42 7.52
N THR A 229 -32.56 2.45 6.70
CA THR A 229 -31.98 3.71 7.21
C THR A 229 -33.01 4.84 7.37
N GLY A 230 -34.34 4.53 7.20
CA GLY A 230 -35.40 5.49 7.38
C GLY A 230 -35.59 6.48 6.21
N LEU A 231 -34.96 6.22 5.05
CA LEU A 231 -35.25 6.94 3.79
C LEU A 231 -36.64 6.55 3.25
N PHE A 232 -37.01 5.31 3.41
CA PHE A 232 -38.37 4.88 3.16
C PHE A 232 -39.23 5.10 4.42
N PRO A 233 -40.55 5.37 4.25
CA PRO A 233 -41.47 5.71 5.36
C PRO A 233 -41.70 4.54 6.34
N GLN A 234 -41.33 3.32 5.96
CA GLN A 234 -41.49 2.11 6.77
C GLN A 234 -40.27 1.23 6.61
N GLU A 235 -39.81 0.60 7.73
CA GLU A 235 -38.74 -0.41 7.69
C GLU A 235 -39.15 -1.61 6.86
N ASN A 236 -38.22 -2.18 6.11
CA ASN A 236 -38.40 -3.31 5.21
C ASN A 236 -39.53 -3.11 4.16
N LEU A 237 -39.78 -1.86 3.76
CA LEU A 237 -40.90 -1.54 2.86
C LEU A 237 -40.79 -2.25 1.51
N PHE A 238 -39.63 -2.18 0.86
CA PHE A 238 -39.40 -2.79 -0.45
C PHE A 238 -39.43 -4.33 -0.34
N THR A 239 -38.72 -4.89 0.59
CA THR A 239 -38.57 -6.34 0.82
C THR A 239 -39.93 -6.97 1.20
N ASN A 240 -40.70 -6.38 2.13
CA ASN A 240 -42.00 -6.89 2.53
C ASN A 240 -43.04 -6.78 1.40
N THR A 241 -43.05 -5.67 0.67
CA THR A 241 -43.97 -5.49 -0.45
C THR A 241 -43.66 -6.50 -1.56
N LEU A 242 -42.39 -6.71 -1.90
CA LEU A 242 -41.97 -7.74 -2.86
C LEU A 242 -42.36 -9.15 -2.38
N LYS A 243 -42.08 -9.49 -1.13
CA LYS A 243 -42.38 -10.81 -0.55
C LYS A 243 -43.88 -11.15 -0.58
N THR A 244 -44.73 -10.16 -0.31
CA THR A 244 -46.19 -10.35 -0.20
C THR A 244 -46.92 -10.27 -1.54
N HIS A 245 -46.39 -9.55 -2.55
CA HIS A 245 -47.10 -9.25 -3.79
C HIS A 245 -46.45 -9.86 -5.04
N THR A 246 -45.44 -10.76 -4.88
CA THR A 246 -44.89 -11.52 -5.99
C THR A 246 -45.09 -13.02 -5.79
N LYS A 247 -45.24 -13.77 -6.89
CA LYS A 247 -45.39 -15.20 -6.88
C LYS A 247 -44.09 -15.90 -6.42
N GLU A 248 -44.26 -17.04 -5.76
CA GLU A 248 -43.11 -17.83 -5.28
C GLU A 248 -42.19 -18.33 -6.40
N ASP A 249 -42.73 -18.54 -7.61
CA ASP A 249 -42.00 -18.98 -8.79
C ASP A 249 -41.14 -17.85 -9.42
N GLY A 250 -41.36 -16.60 -9.00
CA GLY A 250 -40.69 -15.43 -9.51
C GLY A 250 -41.14 -14.95 -10.89
N SER A 251 -42.20 -15.50 -11.46
CA SER A 251 -42.64 -15.21 -12.82
C SER A 251 -43.09 -13.76 -13.05
N ASP A 252 -43.54 -13.06 -12.01
CA ASP A 252 -43.99 -11.67 -12.01
C ASP A 252 -43.00 -10.70 -11.34
N LEU A 253 -41.87 -11.22 -10.86
CA LEU A 253 -40.89 -10.44 -10.09
C LEU A 253 -40.30 -9.28 -10.89
N GLY A 254 -39.94 -9.51 -12.16
CA GLY A 254 -39.38 -8.46 -13.03
C GLY A 254 -40.36 -7.32 -13.26
N GLU A 255 -41.64 -7.64 -13.47
CA GLU A 255 -42.71 -6.65 -13.65
C GLU A 255 -42.94 -5.85 -12.36
N PHE A 256 -42.93 -6.51 -11.20
CA PHE A 256 -43.05 -5.85 -9.90
C PHE A 256 -41.90 -4.83 -9.69
N ILE A 257 -40.65 -5.24 -9.91
CA ILE A 257 -39.49 -4.37 -9.71
C ILE A 257 -39.50 -3.20 -10.71
N ASP A 258 -39.80 -3.44 -11.99
CA ASP A 258 -39.90 -2.35 -12.99
C ASP A 258 -40.90 -1.28 -12.55
N ARG A 259 -42.09 -1.68 -12.11
CA ARG A 259 -43.12 -0.76 -11.65
C ARG A 259 -42.72 -0.03 -10.36
N ALA A 260 -42.06 -0.71 -9.43
CA ALA A 260 -41.52 -0.06 -8.22
C ALA A 260 -40.48 1.00 -8.59
N PHE A 261 -39.56 0.68 -9.52
CA PHE A 261 -38.59 1.64 -10.01
C PHE A 261 -39.21 2.83 -10.75
N ILE A 262 -40.32 2.62 -11.51
CA ILE A 262 -41.08 3.71 -12.12
C ILE A 262 -41.66 4.61 -11.03
N ALA A 263 -42.29 4.04 -10.01
CA ALA A 263 -42.85 4.83 -8.90
C ALA A 263 -41.79 5.69 -8.22
N MET A 264 -40.59 5.12 -7.97
CA MET A 264 -39.45 5.85 -7.38
C MET A 264 -38.83 6.88 -8.32
N SER A 265 -39.04 6.78 -9.65
CA SER A 265 -38.40 7.66 -10.63
C SER A 265 -39.10 9.00 -10.84
N THR A 266 -40.35 9.16 -10.39
CA THR A 266 -41.15 10.33 -10.70
C THR A 266 -42.07 10.75 -9.56
N ASN A 267 -42.35 12.05 -9.47
CA ASN A 267 -43.38 12.65 -8.66
C ASN A 267 -44.57 13.13 -9.52
N ASP A 268 -44.61 12.81 -10.83
CA ASP A 268 -45.70 13.16 -11.73
C ASP A 268 -46.94 12.31 -11.41
N THR A 269 -47.96 12.96 -10.89
CA THR A 269 -49.25 12.34 -10.54
C THR A 269 -49.93 11.66 -11.72
N ALA A 270 -49.71 12.12 -12.95
CA ALA A 270 -50.29 11.49 -14.14
C ALA A 270 -49.64 10.13 -14.43
N VAL A 271 -48.32 10.01 -14.25
CA VAL A 271 -47.58 8.75 -14.39
C VAL A 271 -47.92 7.80 -13.24
N LEU A 272 -47.94 8.29 -12.01
CA LEU A 272 -48.27 7.47 -10.81
C LEU A 272 -49.67 6.92 -10.90
N ALA A 273 -50.67 7.68 -11.45
CA ALA A 273 -52.05 7.24 -11.67
C ALA A 273 -52.19 6.07 -12.67
N THR A 274 -51.17 5.79 -13.48
CA THR A 274 -51.13 4.62 -14.37
C THR A 274 -50.70 3.33 -13.67
N LEU A 275 -50.09 3.46 -12.47
CA LEU A 275 -49.61 2.34 -11.69
C LEU A 275 -50.74 1.82 -10.75
N PRO A 276 -50.75 0.53 -10.42
CA PRO A 276 -51.59 0.00 -9.37
C PRO A 276 -51.29 0.69 -8.02
N LYS A 277 -52.32 0.88 -7.20
CA LYS A 277 -52.19 1.57 -5.88
C LYS A 277 -51.14 1.01 -4.96
N LEU A 278 -50.79 -0.25 -5.14
CA LEU A 278 -49.72 -0.91 -4.43
C LEU A 278 -48.40 -0.11 -4.48
N TYR A 279 -48.10 0.56 -5.61
CA TYR A 279 -46.81 1.25 -5.81
C TYR A 279 -46.82 2.68 -5.27
N GLU A 280 -47.95 3.21 -4.81
CA GLU A 280 -48.05 4.52 -4.16
C GLU A 280 -47.28 4.59 -2.82
N VAL A 281 -46.92 3.43 -2.27
CA VAL A 281 -46.14 3.35 -1.02
C VAL A 281 -44.66 3.73 -1.20
N PHE A 282 -44.12 3.63 -2.43
CA PHE A 282 -42.74 3.96 -2.71
C PHE A 282 -42.57 5.46 -2.90
N PRO A 283 -41.64 6.09 -2.12
CA PRO A 283 -41.40 7.52 -2.24
C PRO A 283 -40.69 7.85 -3.54
N TYR A 284 -40.87 9.06 -4.04
CA TYR A 284 -40.04 9.59 -5.13
C TYR A 284 -38.60 9.75 -4.66
N VAL A 285 -37.67 9.15 -5.41
CA VAL A 285 -36.22 9.26 -5.20
C VAL A 285 -35.66 10.27 -6.19
N ASN A 286 -35.41 11.50 -5.70
CA ASN A 286 -34.83 12.55 -6.53
C ASN A 286 -33.35 12.24 -6.83
N GLY A 287 -32.97 12.23 -8.11
CA GLY A 287 -31.59 11.99 -8.56
C GLY A 287 -31.51 11.13 -9.81
N GLY A 288 -30.30 10.89 -10.31
CA GLY A 288 -30.05 10.19 -11.58
C GLY A 288 -30.37 8.69 -11.54
N LEU A 289 -30.29 8.05 -10.35
CA LEU A 289 -30.32 6.59 -10.22
C LEU A 289 -31.54 5.93 -10.85
N PHE A 290 -32.77 6.49 -10.68
CA PHE A 290 -34.02 5.93 -11.21
C PHE A 290 -34.54 6.66 -12.46
N ARG A 291 -33.89 7.76 -12.89
CA ARG A 291 -34.37 8.63 -13.98
C ARG A 291 -34.52 7.87 -15.32
N ASP A 292 -33.47 7.15 -15.71
CA ASP A 292 -33.41 6.50 -17.00
C ASP A 292 -33.97 5.08 -16.92
N ARG A 293 -34.69 4.63 -17.97
CA ARG A 293 -35.27 3.30 -18.02
C ARG A 293 -34.28 2.30 -18.62
N TYR A 294 -34.05 1.23 -17.89
CA TYR A 294 -33.25 0.08 -18.33
C TYR A 294 -34.09 -1.19 -18.26
N PRO A 295 -33.87 -2.15 -19.17
CA PRO A 295 -34.57 -3.43 -19.12
C PRO A 295 -34.22 -4.19 -17.82
N ILE A 296 -35.27 -4.72 -17.18
CA ILE A 296 -35.07 -5.59 -16.01
C ILE A 296 -34.58 -6.96 -16.51
N PRO A 297 -33.53 -7.54 -15.89
CA PRO A 297 -33.03 -8.84 -16.27
C PRO A 297 -34.09 -9.94 -16.01
N VAL A 298 -33.96 -11.08 -16.70
CA VAL A 298 -34.77 -12.28 -16.41
C VAL A 298 -34.37 -12.80 -15.03
N LEU A 299 -35.36 -12.88 -14.13
CA LEU A 299 -35.16 -13.28 -12.73
C LEU A 299 -35.73 -14.66 -12.48
N SER A 300 -34.95 -15.52 -11.82
CA SER A 300 -35.35 -16.88 -11.46
C SER A 300 -36.09 -16.92 -10.11
N ARG A 301 -36.74 -18.07 -9.79
CA ARG A 301 -37.24 -18.36 -8.43
C ARG A 301 -36.14 -18.19 -7.37
N ARG A 302 -34.90 -18.58 -7.70
CA ARG A 302 -33.75 -18.45 -6.80
C ARG A 302 -33.34 -17.00 -6.62
N ALA A 303 -33.36 -16.19 -7.70
CA ALA A 303 -33.13 -14.75 -7.63
C ALA A 303 -34.10 -14.07 -6.66
N ARG A 304 -35.40 -14.43 -6.71
CA ARG A 304 -36.41 -13.94 -5.76
C ARG A 304 -36.02 -14.25 -4.30
N THR A 305 -35.65 -15.47 -4.01
CA THR A 305 -35.23 -15.87 -2.65
C THR A 305 -33.98 -15.10 -2.20
N LEU A 306 -32.99 -14.92 -3.10
CA LEU A 306 -31.78 -14.17 -2.81
C LEU A 306 -32.05 -12.68 -2.58
N ILE A 307 -32.95 -12.05 -3.37
CA ILE A 307 -33.36 -10.66 -3.19
C ILE A 307 -34.02 -10.47 -1.81
N ILE A 308 -34.91 -11.37 -1.42
CA ILE A 308 -35.56 -11.32 -0.10
C ILE A 308 -34.51 -11.50 1.01
N ASN A 309 -33.59 -12.48 0.89
CA ASN A 309 -32.55 -12.69 1.87
C ASN A 309 -31.59 -11.49 1.99
N CYS A 310 -31.31 -10.80 0.87
CA CYS A 310 -30.56 -9.56 0.89
C CYS A 310 -31.32 -8.45 1.64
N GLY A 311 -32.62 -8.31 1.42
CA GLY A 311 -33.44 -7.30 2.09
C GLY A 311 -33.71 -7.58 3.58
N GLU A 312 -33.64 -8.86 4.00
CA GLU A 312 -33.76 -9.22 5.43
C GLU A 312 -32.46 -8.99 6.22
N TYR A 313 -31.39 -8.54 5.55
CA TYR A 313 -30.10 -8.23 6.18
C TYR A 313 -30.10 -6.78 6.71
N ASN A 314 -29.44 -6.50 7.83
CA ASN A 314 -29.39 -5.15 8.40
C ASN A 314 -28.39 -4.24 7.64
N TRP A 315 -28.88 -3.45 6.68
CA TRP A 315 -28.07 -2.53 5.87
C TRP A 315 -27.65 -1.25 6.59
N ARG A 316 -28.18 -0.97 7.76
CA ARG A 316 -27.80 0.19 8.59
C ARG A 316 -26.34 0.09 9.05
N GLU A 317 -25.86 -1.14 9.32
CA GLU A 317 -24.51 -1.41 9.81
C GLU A 317 -23.48 -1.60 8.68
N ILE A 318 -23.93 -1.77 7.43
CA ILE A 318 -23.07 -2.06 6.29
C ILE A 318 -22.41 -0.78 5.77
N ASN A 319 -21.10 -0.86 5.51
CA ASN A 319 -20.37 0.25 4.92
C ASN A 319 -20.72 0.42 3.44
N PRO A 320 -20.98 1.66 2.96
CA PRO A 320 -21.24 1.91 1.54
C PRO A 320 -20.07 1.58 0.60
N ASP A 321 -18.86 1.45 1.11
CA ASP A 321 -17.66 1.03 0.36
C ASP A 321 -17.77 -0.41 -0.18
N ILE A 322 -18.66 -1.25 0.40
CA ILE A 322 -18.90 -2.60 -0.07
C ILE A 322 -19.40 -2.64 -1.54
N PHE A 323 -20.01 -1.56 -2.02
CA PHE A 323 -20.42 -1.45 -3.42
C PHE A 323 -19.26 -1.62 -4.39
N GLY A 324 -18.06 -1.19 -4.01
CA GLY A 324 -16.84 -1.43 -4.78
C GLY A 324 -16.45 -2.89 -4.87
N SER A 325 -16.60 -3.66 -3.79
CA SER A 325 -16.32 -5.11 -3.81
C SER A 325 -17.34 -5.87 -4.66
N MET A 326 -18.59 -5.42 -4.69
CA MET A 326 -19.64 -5.98 -5.54
C MET A 326 -19.38 -5.71 -7.02
N ILE A 327 -19.00 -4.49 -7.39
CA ILE A 327 -18.59 -4.16 -8.76
C ILE A 327 -17.44 -5.05 -9.20
N GLN A 328 -16.46 -5.25 -8.34
CA GLN A 328 -15.35 -6.15 -8.64
C GLN A 328 -15.78 -7.60 -8.83
N ALA A 329 -16.81 -8.07 -8.16
CA ALA A 329 -17.38 -9.41 -8.37
C ALA A 329 -18.05 -9.56 -9.74
N VAL A 330 -18.59 -8.48 -10.29
CA VAL A 330 -19.30 -8.41 -11.59
C VAL A 330 -18.36 -8.37 -12.79
N VAL A 331 -17.21 -7.71 -12.66
CA VAL A 331 -16.23 -7.53 -13.76
C VAL A 331 -15.41 -8.81 -13.98
N THR A 332 -15.22 -9.23 -15.24
CA THR A 332 -14.42 -10.43 -15.56
C THR A 332 -12.94 -10.26 -15.14
N PRO A 333 -12.21 -11.39 -14.85
CA PRO A 333 -10.80 -11.31 -14.48
C PRO A 333 -9.92 -10.58 -15.50
N GLU A 334 -10.21 -10.73 -16.81
CA GLU A 334 -9.50 -10.07 -17.89
C GLU A 334 -9.72 -8.56 -17.92
N GLN A 335 -10.96 -8.12 -17.71
CA GLN A 335 -11.31 -6.71 -17.62
C GLN A 335 -10.73 -6.05 -16.37
N ARG A 336 -10.74 -6.76 -15.21
CA ARG A 336 -10.09 -6.28 -13.97
C ARG A 336 -8.62 -5.99 -14.17
N ALA A 337 -7.88 -6.92 -14.79
CA ALA A 337 -6.46 -6.75 -15.04
C ALA A 337 -6.15 -5.60 -16.01
N GLY A 338 -7.03 -5.36 -16.99
CA GLY A 338 -6.86 -4.29 -17.99
C GLY A 338 -7.21 -2.89 -17.47
N LEU A 339 -8.20 -2.79 -16.58
CA LEU A 339 -8.71 -1.52 -16.05
C LEU A 339 -8.12 -1.14 -14.68
N GLY A 340 -7.35 -2.03 -14.03
CA GLY A 340 -6.80 -1.78 -12.69
C GLY A 340 -7.86 -1.70 -11.59
N MET A 341 -9.06 -2.22 -11.82
CA MET A 341 -10.19 -2.20 -10.88
C MET A 341 -9.96 -3.17 -9.72
N HIS A 342 -9.29 -2.69 -8.68
CA HIS A 342 -9.04 -3.43 -7.44
C HIS A 342 -9.73 -2.73 -6.27
N TYR A 343 -10.67 -3.43 -5.61
CA TYR A 343 -11.23 -2.98 -4.34
C TYR A 343 -10.13 -2.73 -3.32
N THR A 344 -10.22 -1.62 -2.62
CA THR A 344 -9.27 -1.27 -1.57
C THR A 344 -9.97 -1.35 -0.22
N SER A 345 -9.54 -2.27 0.63
CA SER A 345 -10.13 -2.48 1.97
C SER A 345 -9.89 -1.30 2.91
N VAL A 346 -10.78 -1.12 3.90
CA VAL A 346 -10.69 -0.05 4.90
C VAL A 346 -9.32 0.01 5.59
N PRO A 347 -8.71 -1.11 6.05
CA PRO A 347 -7.38 -1.07 6.66
C PRO A 347 -6.29 -0.54 5.72
N ASN A 348 -6.43 -0.79 4.41
CA ASN A 348 -5.48 -0.28 3.42
C ASN A 348 -5.70 1.20 3.09
N ILE A 349 -6.96 1.66 3.09
CA ILE A 349 -7.28 3.09 2.97
C ILE A 349 -6.71 3.87 4.15
N GLU A 350 -6.85 3.36 5.37
CA GLU A 350 -6.32 4.00 6.57
C GLU A 350 -4.79 4.14 6.56
N LYS A 351 -4.05 3.18 5.98
CA LYS A 351 -2.60 3.35 5.76
C LYS A 351 -2.23 4.57 4.91
N VAL A 352 -3.15 5.03 4.06
CA VAL A 352 -2.95 6.22 3.25
C VAL A 352 -3.41 7.48 3.98
N ILE A 353 -4.67 7.51 4.46
CA ILE A 353 -5.29 8.73 4.96
C ILE A 353 -4.77 9.14 6.35
N ARG A 354 -4.42 8.18 7.23
CA ARG A 354 -3.89 8.49 8.56
C ARG A 354 -2.61 9.32 8.50
N PRO A 355 -1.52 8.87 7.87
CA PRO A 355 -0.30 9.66 7.80
C PRO A 355 -0.40 10.86 6.86
N LEU A 356 -1.36 10.87 5.93
CA LEU A 356 -1.56 11.98 5.01
C LEU A 356 -2.15 13.20 5.72
N PHE A 357 -3.19 13.03 6.54
CA PHE A 357 -3.89 14.12 7.23
C PHE A 357 -4.59 13.72 8.53
N LEU A 358 -5.13 12.50 8.67
CA LEU A 358 -6.06 12.17 9.75
C LEU A 358 -5.38 12.18 11.12
N ASP A 359 -4.18 11.60 11.25
CA ASP A 359 -3.43 11.61 12.52
C ASP A 359 -3.17 13.05 13.00
N ALA A 360 -2.82 13.98 12.07
CA ALA A 360 -2.56 15.37 12.42
C ALA A 360 -3.83 16.11 12.88
N LEU A 361 -4.99 15.80 12.29
CA LEU A 361 -6.27 16.36 12.70
C LEU A 361 -6.72 15.81 14.07
N GLU A 362 -6.50 14.52 14.33
CA GLU A 362 -6.77 13.92 15.65
C GLU A 362 -5.85 14.48 16.75
N GLU A 363 -4.55 14.64 16.46
CA GLU A 363 -3.61 15.30 17.39
C GLU A 363 -4.01 16.75 17.69
N GLU A 364 -4.48 17.48 16.69
CA GLU A 364 -4.98 18.84 16.87
C GLU A 364 -6.25 18.89 17.73
N PHE A 365 -7.16 17.94 17.53
CA PHE A 365 -8.36 17.78 18.35
C PHE A 365 -7.99 17.52 19.81
N ASP A 366 -7.10 16.58 20.09
CA ASP A 366 -6.67 16.25 21.45
C ASP A 366 -6.00 17.44 22.14
N ALA A 367 -5.13 18.15 21.43
CA ALA A 367 -4.50 19.36 21.92
C ALA A 367 -5.51 20.49 22.18
N ALA A 368 -6.52 20.64 21.32
CA ALA A 368 -7.59 21.63 21.51
C ALA A 368 -8.48 21.29 22.71
N CYS A 369 -8.78 20.02 22.94
CA CYS A 369 -9.50 19.57 24.14
C CYS A 369 -8.72 19.82 25.42
N ALA A 370 -7.42 19.52 25.43
CA ALA A 370 -6.56 19.78 26.60
C ALA A 370 -6.49 21.26 26.92
N GLU A 371 -6.31 22.11 25.91
CA GLU A 371 -6.29 23.59 26.06
C GLU A 371 -7.64 24.11 26.55
N ALA A 372 -8.76 23.60 26.02
CA ALA A 372 -10.09 24.01 26.45
C ALA A 372 -10.35 23.67 27.93
N ARG A 373 -9.99 22.46 28.37
CA ARG A 373 -10.11 22.03 29.79
C ARG A 373 -9.25 22.89 30.72
N GLU A 374 -8.01 23.22 30.33
CA GLU A 374 -7.12 24.09 31.09
C GLU A 374 -7.71 25.49 31.23
N LYS A 375 -8.25 26.09 30.16
CA LYS A 375 -8.88 27.40 30.16
C LYS A 375 -10.13 27.41 31.05
N MET A 376 -10.95 26.36 31.01
CA MET A 376 -12.13 26.24 31.90
C MET A 376 -11.73 26.13 33.36
N ALA A 377 -10.68 25.39 33.72
CA ALA A 377 -10.14 25.30 35.06
C ALA A 377 -9.66 26.68 35.58
N LYS A 378 -9.14 27.52 34.68
CA LYS A 378 -8.75 28.92 34.96
C LYS A 378 -9.93 29.91 34.92
N LYS A 379 -11.18 29.44 34.81
CA LYS A 379 -12.41 30.25 34.74
C LYS A 379 -12.42 31.26 33.57
N VAL A 380 -11.81 30.91 32.46
CA VAL A 380 -11.89 31.66 31.19
C VAL A 380 -13.31 31.50 30.61
N ASN A 381 -13.81 32.53 29.92
CA ASN A 381 -15.09 32.50 29.22
C ASN A 381 -15.18 31.30 28.26
N HIS A 382 -16.35 30.62 28.22
CA HIS A 382 -16.63 29.45 27.41
C HIS A 382 -16.26 29.62 25.92
N ASP A 383 -16.55 30.80 25.32
CA ASP A 383 -16.25 31.09 23.94
C ASP A 383 -14.74 31.09 23.65
N ARG A 384 -13.95 31.69 24.58
CA ARG A 384 -12.49 31.68 24.46
C ARG A 384 -11.89 30.28 24.77
N ALA A 385 -12.52 29.52 25.66
CA ALA A 385 -12.07 28.17 25.97
C ALA A 385 -12.26 27.25 24.78
N SER A 386 -13.40 27.31 24.11
CA SER A 386 -13.72 26.45 22.96
C SER A 386 -13.25 27.00 21.60
N GLN A 387 -12.55 28.15 21.53
CA GLN A 387 -12.18 28.79 20.26
C GLN A 387 -11.33 27.92 19.35
N ARG A 388 -10.39 27.16 19.89
CA ARG A 388 -9.54 26.27 19.11
C ARG A 388 -10.33 25.12 18.51
N LEU A 389 -11.30 24.55 19.23
CA LEU A 389 -12.22 23.53 18.74
C LEU A 389 -13.09 24.07 17.59
N ARG A 390 -13.60 25.32 17.73
CA ARG A 390 -14.33 25.96 16.62
C ARG A 390 -13.45 26.24 15.40
N ASN A 391 -12.22 26.67 15.61
CA ASN A 391 -11.28 26.88 14.51
C ASN A 391 -10.99 25.57 13.77
N LEU A 392 -10.91 24.46 14.50
CA LEU A 392 -10.76 23.13 13.88
C LEU A 392 -11.98 22.74 13.03
N LEU A 393 -13.22 22.98 13.52
CA LEU A 393 -14.44 22.79 12.69
C LEU A 393 -14.42 23.64 11.43
N THR A 394 -14.02 24.90 11.51
CA THR A 394 -13.89 25.78 10.36
C THR A 394 -12.82 25.26 9.39
N ARG A 395 -11.68 24.81 9.89
CA ARG A 395 -10.64 24.19 9.05
C ARG A 395 -11.18 22.96 8.34
N LEU A 396 -11.85 22.04 9.04
CA LEU A 396 -12.43 20.82 8.45
C LEU A 396 -13.40 21.13 7.31
N SER A 397 -14.18 22.21 7.38
CA SER A 397 -15.12 22.61 6.33
C SER A 397 -14.46 23.21 5.07
N GLN A 398 -13.15 23.49 5.12
CA GLN A 398 -12.41 24.12 4.01
C GLN A 398 -11.48 23.16 3.29
N ILE A 399 -11.12 22.03 3.91
CA ILE A 399 -10.24 21.03 3.31
C ILE A 399 -10.91 20.39 2.08
N LYS A 400 -10.15 20.21 1.01
CA LYS A 400 -10.58 19.49 -0.20
C LYS A 400 -9.91 18.12 -0.27
N PHE A 401 -10.67 17.11 -0.72
CA PHE A 401 -10.22 15.73 -0.87
C PHE A 401 -10.40 15.30 -2.31
N PHE A 402 -9.37 14.74 -2.91
CA PHE A 402 -9.37 14.41 -4.32
C PHE A 402 -8.81 13.01 -4.58
N ASP A 403 -9.58 12.16 -5.27
CA ASP A 403 -9.14 10.84 -5.75
C ASP A 403 -9.18 10.81 -7.29
N PRO A 404 -8.04 10.89 -7.98
CA PRO A 404 -7.97 10.90 -9.44
C PRO A 404 -8.08 9.52 -10.10
N ALA A 405 -8.49 8.48 -9.37
CA ALA A 405 -8.81 7.15 -9.85
C ALA A 405 -9.77 6.48 -8.84
N CYS A 406 -10.92 7.13 -8.61
CA CYS A 406 -11.72 6.86 -7.42
C CYS A 406 -12.50 5.55 -7.45
N GLY A 407 -12.63 4.88 -8.61
CA GLY A 407 -13.47 3.70 -8.73
C GLY A 407 -14.88 3.96 -8.21
N SER A 408 -15.36 3.13 -7.31
CA SER A 408 -16.63 3.28 -6.59
C SER A 408 -16.58 4.31 -5.43
N GLY A 409 -15.50 5.06 -5.27
CA GLY A 409 -15.38 6.13 -4.28
C GLY A 409 -14.87 5.72 -2.91
N ASN A 410 -14.34 4.54 -2.71
CA ASN A 410 -13.98 3.99 -1.40
C ASN A 410 -13.08 4.90 -0.55
N PHE A 411 -12.03 5.49 -1.14
CA PHE A 411 -11.18 6.45 -0.43
C PHE A 411 -11.96 7.67 0.04
N LEU A 412 -12.80 8.20 -0.83
CA LEU A 412 -13.62 9.39 -0.52
C LEU A 412 -14.67 9.09 0.56
N ILE A 413 -15.34 7.92 0.48
CA ILE A 413 -16.35 7.47 1.44
C ILE A 413 -15.76 7.31 2.84
N ILE A 414 -14.65 6.57 2.97
CA ILE A 414 -14.02 6.33 4.27
C ILE A 414 -13.47 7.65 4.84
N THR A 415 -12.87 8.48 3.99
CA THR A 415 -12.41 9.82 4.41
C THR A 415 -13.57 10.66 4.94
N TYR A 416 -14.69 10.71 4.20
CA TYR A 416 -15.89 11.43 4.64
C TYR A 416 -16.38 10.93 6.00
N LYS A 417 -16.52 9.62 6.17
CA LYS A 417 -16.98 9.02 7.45
C LYS A 417 -16.06 9.37 8.61
N ARG A 418 -14.73 9.23 8.45
CA ARG A 418 -13.75 9.56 9.51
C ARG A 418 -13.79 11.04 9.91
N LEU A 419 -13.93 11.93 8.93
CA LEU A 419 -14.04 13.37 9.20
C LEU A 419 -15.34 13.72 9.91
N ARG A 420 -16.47 13.14 9.51
CA ARG A 420 -17.77 13.33 10.18
C ARG A 420 -17.76 12.75 11.62
N GLU A 421 -17.07 11.62 11.84
CA GLU A 421 -16.85 11.09 13.18
C GLU A 421 -16.04 12.05 14.06
N LEU A 422 -14.97 12.62 13.51
CA LEU A 422 -14.18 13.64 14.19
C LEU A 422 -15.02 14.90 14.50
N GLU A 423 -15.81 15.38 13.56
CA GLU A 423 -16.74 16.50 13.74
C GLU A 423 -17.72 16.26 14.90
N ILE A 424 -18.35 15.09 14.97
CA ILE A 424 -19.25 14.71 16.06
C ILE A 424 -18.50 14.72 17.40
N ARG A 425 -17.28 14.17 17.45
CA ARG A 425 -16.42 14.20 18.65
C ARG A 425 -16.10 15.62 19.08
N ILE A 426 -15.84 16.54 18.16
CA ILE A 426 -15.56 17.95 18.46
C ILE A 426 -16.79 18.62 19.09
N TRP A 427 -17.98 18.44 18.51
CA TRP A 427 -19.23 18.98 19.06
C TRP A 427 -19.53 18.42 20.46
N LYS A 428 -19.35 17.11 20.69
CA LYS A 428 -19.51 16.49 22.02
C LYS A 428 -18.53 17.09 23.04
N ALA A 429 -17.25 17.16 22.66
CA ALA A 429 -16.21 17.72 23.53
C ALA A 429 -16.48 19.19 23.89
N MET A 430 -16.92 20.01 22.94
CA MET A 430 -17.30 21.40 23.25
C MET A 430 -18.45 21.47 24.27
N ARG A 431 -19.51 20.68 24.10
CA ARG A 431 -20.64 20.61 25.04
C ARG A 431 -20.21 20.15 26.42
N GLU A 432 -19.43 19.07 26.50
CA GLU A 432 -18.96 18.50 27.78
C GLU A 432 -18.00 19.42 28.52
N ILE A 433 -17.02 20.01 27.83
CA ILE A 433 -15.99 20.85 28.44
C ILE A 433 -16.58 22.19 28.91
N THR A 434 -17.46 22.80 28.13
CA THR A 434 -18.00 24.12 28.43
C THR A 434 -19.29 24.07 29.24
N ASN A 435 -19.97 22.92 29.26
CA ASN A 435 -21.30 22.74 29.88
C ASN A 435 -22.35 23.78 29.38
N VAL A 436 -22.24 24.19 28.10
CA VAL A 436 -23.15 25.13 27.45
C VAL A 436 -23.91 24.40 26.35
N ALA A 437 -25.23 24.62 26.32
CA ALA A 437 -26.06 24.13 25.23
C ALA A 437 -25.66 24.85 23.92
N MET A 438 -25.24 24.08 22.91
CA MET A 438 -24.90 24.55 21.58
C MET A 438 -25.83 23.86 20.58
N LEU A 439 -26.18 24.53 19.50
CA LEU A 439 -26.89 23.92 18.39
C LEU A 439 -25.85 23.41 17.37
N PRO A 440 -25.55 22.11 17.35
CA PRO A 440 -24.61 21.56 16.39
C PRO A 440 -25.22 21.52 14.98
N PHE A 441 -24.37 21.67 13.97
CA PHE A 441 -24.72 21.50 12.56
C PHE A 441 -23.54 20.89 11.80
N PRO A 442 -23.81 20.10 10.73
CA PRO A 442 -22.74 19.55 9.90
C PRO A 442 -21.98 20.64 9.15
N ASN A 443 -20.67 20.67 9.29
CA ASN A 443 -19.77 21.59 8.58
C ASN A 443 -19.14 20.94 7.37
N ILE A 444 -18.99 19.60 7.39
CA ILE A 444 -18.37 18.82 6.31
C ILE A 444 -19.45 18.41 5.32
N THR A 445 -19.25 18.77 4.06
CA THR A 445 -20.20 18.55 2.96
C THR A 445 -19.53 17.76 1.82
N LEU A 446 -20.33 17.06 1.01
CA LEU A 446 -19.81 16.30 -0.13
C LEU A 446 -19.21 17.18 -1.24
N THR A 447 -19.43 18.50 -1.23
CA THR A 447 -18.82 19.45 -2.17
C THR A 447 -17.31 19.63 -1.97
N GLN A 448 -16.75 19.08 -0.89
CA GLN A 448 -15.32 19.05 -0.62
C GLN A 448 -14.60 17.83 -1.24
N PHE A 449 -15.37 16.89 -1.82
CA PHE A 449 -14.89 15.59 -2.30
C PHE A 449 -14.94 15.53 -3.83
N TYR A 450 -13.76 15.38 -4.43
CA TYR A 450 -13.55 15.38 -5.88
C TYR A 450 -13.04 14.02 -6.32
N GLY A 451 -13.45 13.57 -7.51
CA GLY A 451 -12.98 12.31 -8.08
C GLY A 451 -12.88 12.35 -9.60
N ILE A 452 -12.00 11.53 -10.13
CA ILE A 452 -11.98 11.19 -11.56
C ILE A 452 -12.06 9.67 -11.67
N GLU A 453 -12.94 9.20 -12.54
CA GLU A 453 -13.05 7.79 -12.88
C GLU A 453 -13.30 7.63 -14.37
N LEU A 454 -12.73 6.58 -14.97
CA LEU A 454 -12.84 6.32 -16.40
C LEU A 454 -14.18 5.67 -16.77
N ASP A 455 -14.66 4.79 -15.89
CA ASP A 455 -15.88 4.02 -16.09
C ASP A 455 -17.11 4.81 -15.59
N GLU A 456 -18.08 5.02 -16.47
CA GLU A 456 -19.29 5.80 -16.18
C GLU A 456 -20.12 5.18 -15.04
N TYR A 457 -20.23 3.85 -15.02
CA TYR A 457 -20.95 3.14 -13.96
C TYR A 457 -20.26 3.28 -12.60
N ALA A 458 -18.95 3.23 -12.56
CA ALA A 458 -18.19 3.46 -11.33
C ALA A 458 -18.34 4.91 -10.83
N CYS A 459 -18.42 5.91 -11.75
CA CYS A 459 -18.74 7.31 -11.41
C CYS A 459 -20.11 7.42 -10.71
N ASP A 460 -21.12 6.80 -11.29
CA ASP A 460 -22.49 6.82 -10.72
C ASP A 460 -22.53 6.12 -9.37
N THR A 461 -21.83 4.99 -9.25
CA THR A 461 -21.72 4.25 -7.98
C THR A 461 -21.00 5.05 -6.91
N ALA A 462 -19.90 5.72 -7.24
CA ALA A 462 -19.17 6.58 -6.31
C ALA A 462 -20.04 7.72 -5.78
N THR A 463 -20.80 8.35 -6.69
CA THR A 463 -21.74 9.42 -6.36
C THR A 463 -22.85 8.94 -5.42
N LEU A 464 -23.46 7.79 -5.71
CA LEU A 464 -24.48 7.17 -4.86
C LEU A 464 -23.90 6.79 -3.49
N SER A 465 -22.74 6.12 -3.47
CA SER A 465 -22.11 5.65 -2.23
C SER A 465 -21.71 6.78 -1.29
N LEU A 466 -21.24 7.90 -1.84
CA LEU A 466 -20.98 9.11 -1.06
C LEU A 466 -22.24 9.68 -0.43
N TRP A 467 -23.33 9.71 -1.18
CA TRP A 467 -24.62 10.17 -0.64
C TRP A 467 -25.16 9.24 0.45
N LEU A 468 -25.04 7.93 0.28
CA LEU A 468 -25.41 6.94 1.32
C LEU A 468 -24.54 7.12 2.58
N ALA A 469 -23.26 7.39 2.43
CA ALA A 469 -22.36 7.68 3.55
C ALA A 469 -22.78 8.98 4.27
N GLU A 470 -23.18 10.03 3.53
CA GLU A 470 -23.69 11.26 4.11
C GLU A 470 -24.95 10.99 4.93
N HIS A 471 -25.88 10.21 4.40
CA HIS A 471 -27.10 9.84 5.10
C HIS A 471 -26.81 9.05 6.38
N GLN A 472 -25.96 8.02 6.34
CA GLN A 472 -25.53 7.27 7.54
C GLN A 472 -24.93 8.20 8.59
N MET A 473 -24.06 9.12 8.19
CA MET A 473 -23.42 10.03 9.12
C MET A 473 -24.38 11.08 9.66
N ASN A 474 -25.43 11.45 8.93
CA ASN A 474 -26.50 12.32 9.44
C ASN A 474 -27.39 11.60 10.46
N VAL A 475 -27.70 10.32 10.25
CA VAL A 475 -28.38 9.48 11.27
C VAL A 475 -27.54 9.39 12.55
N LYS A 476 -26.24 9.07 12.43
CA LYS A 476 -25.31 9.01 13.56
C LYS A 476 -25.18 10.38 14.28
N PHE A 477 -25.16 11.47 13.52
CA PHE A 477 -25.14 12.84 14.05
C PHE A 477 -26.40 13.13 14.87
N GLN A 478 -27.59 12.73 14.38
CA GLN A 478 -28.84 12.83 15.11
C GLN A 478 -28.86 12.00 16.38
N GLU A 479 -28.43 10.76 16.34
CA GLU A 479 -28.39 9.85 17.49
C GLU A 479 -27.48 10.40 18.61
N GLU A 480 -26.33 10.96 18.25
CA GLU A 480 -25.31 11.40 19.20
C GLU A 480 -25.47 12.85 19.69
N LEU A 481 -26.04 13.74 18.87
CA LEU A 481 -26.15 15.16 19.15
C LEU A 481 -27.60 15.65 19.28
N TYR A 482 -28.59 14.78 19.01
CA TYR A 482 -30.02 15.06 19.12
C TYR A 482 -30.51 16.17 18.19
N VAL A 483 -29.84 16.39 17.05
CA VAL A 483 -30.22 17.35 16.02
C VAL A 483 -30.27 16.62 14.70
N LEU A 484 -31.44 16.66 14.02
CA LEU A 484 -31.57 16.12 12.66
C LEU A 484 -31.05 17.15 11.65
N PRO A 485 -29.96 16.85 10.91
CA PRO A 485 -29.55 17.68 9.81
C PRO A 485 -30.62 17.62 8.70
N GLU A 486 -30.82 18.72 7.98
CA GLU A 486 -31.71 18.70 6.81
C GLU A 486 -31.14 17.70 5.78
N THR A 487 -31.84 16.59 5.58
CA THR A 487 -31.57 15.66 4.50
C THR A 487 -32.09 16.28 3.21
N LEU A 488 -31.19 16.88 2.44
CA LEU A 488 -31.52 17.38 1.12
C LEU A 488 -31.77 16.19 0.18
N PRO A 489 -32.76 16.29 -0.75
CA PRO A 489 -32.94 15.27 -1.79
C PRO A 489 -31.62 15.09 -2.58
N LEU A 490 -31.43 13.91 -3.19
CA LEU A 490 -30.25 13.55 -4.00
C LEU A 490 -29.82 14.72 -4.92
N LYS A 491 -29.02 15.64 -4.37
CA LYS A 491 -28.30 16.63 -5.18
C LYS A 491 -27.13 15.92 -5.83
N PRO A 492 -26.59 16.44 -6.95
CA PRO A 492 -25.31 15.97 -7.45
C PRO A 492 -24.31 16.05 -6.31
N SER A 493 -24.00 14.89 -5.71
CA SER A 493 -23.19 14.79 -4.50
C SER A 493 -21.83 14.29 -4.89
N GLY A 494 -20.81 15.03 -4.50
CA GLY A 494 -19.45 14.77 -4.92
C GLY A 494 -19.19 15.28 -6.34
N LEU A 495 -18.05 15.88 -6.54
CA LEU A 495 -17.65 16.37 -7.85
C LEU A 495 -16.86 15.26 -8.58
N ILE A 496 -17.59 14.15 -8.89
CA ILE A 496 -17.03 13.01 -9.62
C ILE A 496 -17.14 13.28 -11.12
N VAL A 497 -15.99 13.29 -11.80
CA VAL A 497 -15.89 13.53 -13.23
C VAL A 497 -15.57 12.22 -13.95
N CYS A 498 -16.44 11.82 -14.89
CA CYS A 498 -16.18 10.69 -15.76
C CYS A 498 -15.17 11.09 -16.84
N GLY A 499 -14.00 10.42 -16.87
CA GLY A 499 -12.97 10.69 -17.87
C GLY A 499 -11.59 10.14 -17.51
N ASN A 500 -10.66 10.29 -18.45
CA ASN A 500 -9.30 9.77 -18.29
C ASN A 500 -8.42 10.75 -17.50
N ALA A 501 -8.01 10.36 -16.29
CA ALA A 501 -7.19 11.17 -15.40
C ALA A 501 -5.82 11.58 -16.01
N CYS A 502 -5.27 10.78 -16.92
CA CYS A 502 -4.03 11.12 -17.62
C CYS A 502 -4.22 12.32 -18.57
N ARG A 503 -5.43 12.51 -19.11
CA ARG A 503 -5.77 13.52 -20.12
C ARG A 503 -6.43 14.77 -19.53
N LEU A 504 -7.25 14.62 -18.48
CA LEU A 504 -7.94 15.72 -17.82
C LEU A 504 -6.98 16.66 -17.09
N ASP A 505 -7.28 17.95 -17.05
CA ASP A 505 -6.58 18.89 -16.17
C ASP A 505 -7.13 18.81 -14.74
N TRP A 506 -6.29 18.39 -13.81
CA TRP A 506 -6.67 18.22 -12.40
C TRP A 506 -7.03 19.54 -11.71
N ASN A 507 -6.46 20.68 -12.16
CA ASN A 507 -6.82 22.00 -11.62
C ASN A 507 -8.23 22.44 -12.03
N VAL A 508 -8.76 21.93 -13.15
CA VAL A 508 -10.16 22.16 -13.55
C VAL A 508 -11.11 21.29 -12.75
N VAL A 509 -10.72 20.03 -12.46
CA VAL A 509 -11.55 19.09 -11.71
C VAL A 509 -11.60 19.46 -10.23
N CYS A 510 -10.47 19.72 -9.61
CA CYS A 510 -10.36 20.16 -8.21
C CYS A 510 -9.59 21.48 -8.16
N PRO A 511 -10.26 22.63 -8.37
CA PRO A 511 -9.61 23.92 -8.35
C PRO A 511 -9.15 24.29 -6.95
N HIS A 512 -7.96 24.88 -6.83
CA HIS A 512 -7.39 25.29 -5.56
C HIS A 512 -6.48 26.51 -5.71
N ASP A 513 -6.40 27.31 -4.65
CA ASP A 513 -5.40 28.33 -4.48
C ASP A 513 -4.13 27.75 -3.82
N PRO A 514 -2.95 28.39 -3.95
CA PRO A 514 -1.70 27.86 -3.39
C PRO A 514 -1.72 27.57 -1.88
N ASP A 515 -2.53 28.29 -1.12
CA ASP A 515 -2.67 28.14 0.33
C ASP A 515 -3.79 27.19 0.74
N ASP A 516 -4.60 26.71 -0.20
CA ASP A 516 -5.68 25.76 0.08
C ASP A 516 -5.12 24.42 0.59
N GLU A 517 -5.79 23.86 1.60
CA GLU A 517 -5.48 22.56 2.12
C GLU A 517 -6.18 21.50 1.28
N VAL A 518 -5.41 20.82 0.41
CA VAL A 518 -5.91 19.77 -0.48
C VAL A 518 -5.15 18.48 -0.25
N TYR A 519 -5.89 17.39 -0.05
CA TYR A 519 -5.33 16.05 0.07
C TYR A 519 -5.76 15.17 -1.09
N ILE A 520 -4.77 14.75 -1.90
CA ILE A 520 -4.98 13.83 -3.01
C ILE A 520 -4.59 12.43 -2.54
N MET A 521 -5.45 11.45 -2.78
CA MET A 521 -5.26 10.08 -2.34
C MET A 521 -5.87 9.10 -3.33
N GLY A 522 -5.46 7.85 -3.30
CA GLY A 522 -6.06 6.82 -4.15
C GLY A 522 -5.17 5.61 -4.36
N ASN A 523 -5.73 4.65 -5.10
CA ASN A 523 -5.05 3.47 -5.60
C ASN A 523 -5.14 3.44 -7.13
N PRO A 524 -4.39 4.32 -7.83
CA PRO A 524 -4.44 4.40 -9.29
C PRO A 524 -3.94 3.13 -9.96
N PRO A 525 -4.33 2.87 -11.23
CA PRO A 525 -3.91 1.67 -11.93
C PRO A 525 -2.39 1.63 -12.16
N TYR A 526 -1.79 0.47 -11.92
CA TYR A 526 -0.38 0.19 -12.19
C TYR A 526 -0.25 -0.95 -13.20
N LEU A 527 0.58 -0.74 -14.22
CA LEU A 527 0.86 -1.72 -15.27
C LEU A 527 2.24 -1.46 -15.86
N GLY A 528 3.12 -2.45 -15.75
CA GLY A 528 4.48 -2.35 -16.28
C GLY A 528 4.51 -2.09 -17.79
N ALA A 529 5.46 -1.30 -18.26
CA ALA A 529 5.58 -0.79 -19.65
C ALA A 529 5.38 -1.83 -20.75
N ARG A 530 5.82 -3.08 -20.55
CA ARG A 530 5.71 -4.16 -21.54
C ARG A 530 4.30 -4.73 -21.69
N LEU A 531 3.44 -4.54 -20.70
CA LEU A 531 2.08 -5.06 -20.65
C LEU A 531 1.03 -4.04 -21.11
N GLN A 532 1.42 -2.76 -21.21
CA GLN A 532 0.54 -1.66 -21.62
C GLN A 532 0.08 -1.82 -23.07
N ASN A 533 -1.20 -1.60 -23.29
CA ASN A 533 -1.76 -1.50 -24.64
C ASN A 533 -1.42 -0.15 -25.31
N ASP A 534 -1.83 0.04 -26.55
CA ASP A 534 -1.49 1.25 -27.31
C ASP A 534 -2.16 2.52 -26.76
N GLU A 535 -3.36 2.39 -26.17
CA GLU A 535 -4.07 3.51 -25.55
C GLU A 535 -3.36 3.96 -24.27
N GLN A 536 -2.96 3.04 -23.39
CA GLN A 536 -2.21 3.33 -22.17
C GLN A 536 -0.82 3.91 -22.46
N LYS A 537 -0.14 3.47 -23.52
CA LYS A 537 1.11 4.07 -23.99
C LYS A 537 0.90 5.50 -24.46
N ASN A 538 -0.20 5.76 -25.16
CA ASN A 538 -0.55 7.11 -25.58
C ASN A 538 -0.86 8.01 -24.38
N ASP A 539 -1.56 7.49 -23.36
CA ASP A 539 -1.83 8.22 -22.11
C ASP A 539 -0.55 8.62 -21.38
N ILE A 540 0.42 7.69 -21.27
CA ILE A 540 1.74 7.98 -20.71
C ILE A 540 2.45 9.06 -21.52
N SER A 541 2.43 8.96 -22.85
CA SER A 541 3.07 9.94 -23.72
C SER A 541 2.48 11.34 -23.58
N ILE A 542 1.18 11.45 -23.33
CA ILE A 542 0.50 12.72 -23.07
C ILE A 542 0.86 13.24 -21.67
N ALA A 543 0.68 12.41 -20.65
CA ALA A 543 0.85 12.82 -19.25
C ALA A 543 2.31 13.15 -18.92
N LEU A 544 3.26 12.38 -19.46
CA LEU A 544 4.70 12.43 -19.19
C LEU A 544 5.52 13.00 -20.38
N SER A 545 4.91 13.80 -21.26
CA SER A 545 5.57 14.37 -22.45
C SER A 545 6.86 15.14 -22.16
N GLU A 546 7.01 15.67 -20.94
CA GLU A 546 8.18 16.41 -20.47
C GLU A 546 9.33 15.49 -20.00
N ILE A 547 9.08 14.17 -19.85
CA ILE A 547 10.03 13.20 -19.28
C ILE A 547 10.62 12.31 -20.37
N ASN A 548 11.92 12.43 -20.60
CA ASN A 548 12.63 11.55 -21.52
C ASN A 548 12.68 10.11 -20.96
N GLY A 549 12.39 9.13 -21.81
CA GLY A 549 12.37 7.72 -21.40
C GLY A 549 11.06 7.26 -20.75
N HIS A 550 10.00 8.06 -20.82
CA HIS A 550 8.69 7.73 -20.23
C HIS A 550 8.09 6.40 -20.72
N ASN A 551 8.47 5.92 -21.91
CA ASN A 551 7.99 4.63 -22.46
C ASN A 551 8.44 3.40 -21.65
N GLU A 552 9.44 3.54 -20.77
CA GLU A 552 9.91 2.46 -19.89
C GLU A 552 9.23 2.50 -18.51
N LEU A 553 8.36 3.49 -18.27
CA LEU A 553 7.72 3.69 -16.97
C LEU A 553 6.46 2.85 -16.81
N ASP A 554 6.16 2.49 -15.55
CA ASP A 554 4.87 1.93 -15.16
C ASP A 554 3.75 2.96 -15.35
N TYR A 555 2.54 2.51 -15.68
CA TYR A 555 1.39 3.36 -15.97
C TYR A 555 1.06 4.34 -14.84
N ILE A 556 1.23 3.91 -13.58
CA ILE A 556 1.03 4.75 -12.38
C ILE A 556 1.93 5.99 -12.33
N SER A 557 3.05 5.99 -13.05
CA SER A 557 3.95 7.14 -13.13
C SER A 557 3.25 8.40 -13.63
N SER A 558 2.18 8.25 -14.41
CA SER A 558 1.34 9.36 -14.89
C SER A 558 0.68 10.09 -13.71
N TRP A 559 0.14 9.36 -12.73
CA TRP A 559 -0.48 9.94 -11.52
C TRP A 559 0.55 10.62 -10.62
N PHE A 560 1.71 10.00 -10.41
CA PHE A 560 2.78 10.63 -9.64
C PHE A 560 3.26 11.94 -10.25
N TRP A 561 3.40 11.99 -11.59
CA TRP A 561 3.83 13.21 -12.27
C TRP A 561 2.76 14.30 -12.27
N LYS A 562 1.50 13.93 -12.54
CA LYS A 562 0.38 14.89 -12.49
C LYS A 562 0.16 15.41 -11.08
N GLY A 563 0.20 14.52 -10.07
CA GLY A 563 0.14 14.91 -8.67
C GLY A 563 1.30 15.83 -8.28
N THR A 564 2.52 15.55 -8.74
CA THR A 564 3.69 16.42 -8.52
C THR A 564 3.46 17.82 -9.12
N LYS A 565 2.94 17.90 -10.35
CA LYS A 565 2.62 19.20 -10.97
C LYS A 565 1.55 19.96 -10.19
N TYR A 566 0.53 19.27 -9.72
CA TYR A 566 -0.58 19.85 -8.98
C TYR A 566 -0.15 20.43 -7.63
N ILE A 567 0.71 19.69 -6.84
CA ILE A 567 1.13 20.15 -5.52
C ILE A 567 2.35 21.08 -5.53
N SER A 568 3.01 21.27 -6.68
CA SER A 568 4.22 22.11 -6.76
C SER A 568 3.93 23.55 -6.36
N HIS A 569 4.65 24.05 -5.32
CA HIS A 569 4.50 25.40 -4.78
C HIS A 569 3.13 25.67 -4.11
N THR A 570 2.44 24.64 -3.63
CA THR A 570 1.16 24.74 -2.94
C THR A 570 1.21 24.06 -1.56
N SER A 571 0.18 24.25 -0.73
CA SER A 571 -0.02 23.51 0.52
C SER A 571 -0.61 22.11 0.33
N ALA A 572 -1.00 21.77 -0.89
CA ALA A 572 -1.56 20.46 -1.22
C ALA A 572 -0.55 19.33 -1.00
N ARG A 573 -1.05 18.14 -0.71
CA ARG A 573 -0.27 16.90 -0.53
C ARG A 573 -0.95 15.74 -1.24
N PHE A 574 -0.16 14.76 -1.66
CA PHE A 574 -0.76 13.53 -2.17
C PHE A 574 -0.10 12.27 -1.60
N ALA A 575 -0.87 11.18 -1.61
CA ALA A 575 -0.37 9.85 -1.32
C ALA A 575 -1.08 8.81 -2.18
N PHE A 576 -0.30 7.96 -2.84
CA PHE A 576 -0.83 6.89 -3.68
C PHE A 576 -0.32 5.52 -3.26
N VAL A 577 -1.22 4.53 -3.39
CA VAL A 577 -0.84 3.12 -3.42
C VAL A 577 -0.21 2.82 -4.77
N THR A 578 0.87 2.08 -4.78
CA THR A 578 1.59 1.71 -6.01
C THR A 578 2.31 0.38 -5.82
N THR A 579 2.82 -0.19 -6.90
CA THR A 579 3.77 -1.31 -6.80
C THR A 579 5.15 -0.79 -6.40
N ASN A 580 5.97 -1.64 -5.81
CA ASN A 580 7.34 -1.29 -5.43
C ASN A 580 8.26 -0.97 -6.63
N SER A 581 7.81 -1.26 -7.87
CA SER A 581 8.55 -0.97 -9.11
C SER A 581 8.91 0.52 -9.26
N ILE A 582 8.04 1.44 -8.80
CA ILE A 582 8.28 2.90 -8.91
C ILE A 582 9.50 3.36 -8.10
N SER A 583 9.87 2.60 -7.07
CA SER A 583 10.97 2.90 -6.14
C SER A 583 12.21 2.02 -6.36
N GLN A 584 12.27 1.34 -7.52
CA GLN A 584 13.31 0.38 -7.82
C GLN A 584 13.76 0.46 -9.29
N GLY A 585 14.98 0.00 -9.52
CA GLY A 585 15.50 -0.16 -10.86
C GLY A 585 15.58 1.15 -11.67
N GLU A 586 15.38 1.05 -12.97
CA GLU A 586 15.49 2.19 -13.90
C GLU A 586 14.39 3.24 -13.73
N GLN A 587 13.25 2.87 -13.16
CA GLN A 587 12.14 3.77 -12.92
C GLN A 587 12.53 4.93 -12.00
N VAL A 588 13.36 4.66 -11.00
CA VAL A 588 13.86 5.68 -10.07
C VAL A 588 14.63 6.77 -10.82
N GLY A 589 15.55 6.37 -11.71
CA GLY A 589 16.35 7.29 -12.51
C GLY A 589 15.50 8.19 -13.42
N ILE A 590 14.47 7.64 -14.04
CA ILE A 590 13.63 8.34 -15.01
C ILE A 590 12.61 9.25 -14.31
N LEU A 591 11.83 8.73 -13.38
CA LEU A 591 10.72 9.46 -12.77
C LEU A 591 11.20 10.41 -11.65
N TRP A 592 11.92 9.89 -10.66
CA TRP A 592 12.23 10.65 -9.44
C TRP A 592 13.23 11.79 -9.66
N SER A 593 14.11 11.67 -10.65
CA SER A 593 14.99 12.77 -11.05
C SER A 593 14.21 14.02 -11.49
N ASN A 594 13.01 13.84 -12.04
CA ASN A 594 12.14 14.94 -12.48
C ASN A 594 11.21 15.41 -11.34
N ILE A 595 10.69 14.52 -10.50
CA ILE A 595 9.89 14.89 -9.32
C ILE A 595 10.70 15.77 -8.36
N LEU A 596 11.92 15.34 -8.00
CA LEU A 596 12.76 16.05 -7.04
C LEU A 596 13.21 17.44 -7.54
N LYS A 597 13.31 17.67 -8.86
CA LYS A 597 13.58 19.00 -9.44
C LYS A 597 12.49 20.03 -9.18
N ARG A 598 11.27 19.59 -8.82
CA ARG A 598 10.13 20.46 -8.50
C ARG A 598 10.00 20.76 -7.00
N ASP A 599 11.05 20.53 -6.22
CA ASP A 599 11.09 20.70 -4.75
C ASP A 599 10.02 19.88 -3.99
N VAL A 600 9.54 18.82 -4.60
CA VAL A 600 8.60 17.86 -3.99
C VAL A 600 9.39 16.77 -3.29
N LYS A 601 8.98 16.43 -2.05
CA LYS A 601 9.70 15.51 -1.16
C LYS A 601 8.76 14.42 -0.67
N ILE A 602 9.31 13.24 -0.42
CA ILE A 602 8.59 12.16 0.27
C ILE A 602 8.54 12.51 1.77
N PHE A 603 7.33 12.59 2.35
CA PHE A 603 7.17 12.84 3.78
C PHE A 603 6.71 11.61 4.54
N PHE A 604 6.06 10.64 3.88
CA PHE A 604 5.92 9.32 4.44
C PHE A 604 5.98 8.25 3.33
N ALA A 605 6.38 7.04 3.72
CA ALA A 605 6.28 5.88 2.85
C ALA A 605 6.10 4.59 3.65
N TYR A 606 5.24 3.70 3.15
CA TYR A 606 5.22 2.30 3.56
C TYR A 606 6.18 1.53 2.65
N GLN A 607 7.15 0.84 3.25
CA GLN A 607 7.96 -0.12 2.50
C GLN A 607 7.09 -1.28 2.01
N SER A 608 7.62 -2.07 1.08
CA SER A 608 6.88 -3.15 0.43
C SER A 608 6.13 -4.06 1.40
N PHE A 609 4.83 -4.20 1.20
CA PHE A 609 3.94 -5.09 1.94
C PHE A 609 3.04 -5.88 0.99
N LYS A 610 2.52 -7.00 1.44
CA LYS A 610 1.57 -7.79 0.65
C LYS A 610 0.22 -7.10 0.64
N TRP A 611 -0.32 -6.86 -0.55
CA TRP A 611 -1.67 -6.34 -0.70
C TRP A 611 -2.68 -7.48 -0.46
N GLY A 612 -3.41 -7.43 0.64
CA GLY A 612 -4.49 -8.35 0.96
C GLY A 612 -5.84 -7.70 0.62
N ASN A 613 -6.67 -8.41 -0.14
CA ASN A 613 -8.09 -8.08 -0.33
C ASN A 613 -8.89 -9.27 0.15
N ASN A 614 -10.08 -9.02 0.71
CA ASN A 614 -11.04 -10.08 1.08
C ASN A 614 -11.73 -10.73 -0.14
N ALA A 615 -11.35 -10.34 -1.36
CA ALA A 615 -11.90 -10.94 -2.57
C ALA A 615 -11.38 -12.37 -2.81
N LYS A 616 -12.26 -13.23 -3.30
CA LYS A 616 -12.09 -14.67 -3.54
C LYS A 616 -10.88 -15.05 -4.43
N TYR A 617 -10.27 -14.07 -5.13
CA TYR A 617 -9.09 -14.21 -6.00
C TYR A 617 -8.04 -13.17 -5.62
N ASN A 618 -7.26 -13.46 -4.57
CA ASN A 618 -6.13 -12.62 -4.14
C ASN A 618 -4.97 -12.73 -5.13
N ALA A 619 -4.73 -11.70 -5.92
CA ALA A 619 -3.42 -11.51 -6.55
C ALA A 619 -2.46 -11.02 -5.45
N ALA A 620 -1.46 -11.83 -5.11
CA ALA A 620 -0.43 -11.46 -4.13
C ALA A 620 0.51 -10.41 -4.73
N VAL A 621 0.02 -9.18 -4.92
CA VAL A 621 0.82 -8.06 -5.42
C VAL A 621 1.54 -7.41 -4.25
N THR A 622 2.83 -7.15 -4.42
CA THR A 622 3.61 -6.40 -3.44
C THR A 622 3.47 -4.91 -3.71
N CYS A 623 2.82 -4.20 -2.79
CA CYS A 623 2.55 -2.77 -2.89
C CYS A 623 3.42 -1.95 -1.94
N THR A 624 3.48 -0.66 -2.20
CA THR A 624 4.03 0.40 -1.35
C THR A 624 3.08 1.59 -1.35
N ILE A 625 3.16 2.45 -0.34
CA ILE A 625 2.41 3.71 -0.29
C ILE A 625 3.44 4.83 -0.16
N ILE A 626 3.28 5.88 -0.96
CA ILE A 626 4.22 7.00 -0.98
C ILE A 626 3.45 8.31 -0.90
N GLY A 627 3.71 9.08 0.15
CA GLY A 627 3.16 10.42 0.35
C GLY A 627 4.16 11.52 0.01
N LEU A 628 3.73 12.49 -0.80
CA LEU A 628 4.55 13.59 -1.30
C LEU A 628 3.98 14.96 -0.89
N THR A 629 4.90 15.91 -0.67
CA THR A 629 4.59 17.29 -0.30
C THR A 629 5.64 18.25 -0.87
N SER A 630 5.23 19.49 -1.18
CA SER A 630 6.13 20.60 -1.48
C SER A 630 6.47 21.46 -0.26
N THR A 631 5.77 21.23 0.87
CA THR A 631 5.97 21.96 2.13
C THR A 631 6.82 21.18 3.13
N PRO A 632 7.49 21.86 4.09
CA PRO A 632 8.19 21.17 5.16
C PRO A 632 7.26 20.24 5.96
N ALA A 633 7.67 19.00 6.18
CA ALA A 633 6.90 18.02 6.94
C ALA A 633 7.82 17.09 7.75
N ILE A 634 7.28 16.54 8.84
CA ILE A 634 7.91 15.45 9.57
C ILE A 634 7.85 14.21 8.68
N LYS A 635 8.92 13.41 8.68
CA LYS A 635 9.03 12.26 7.78
C LYS A 635 8.95 10.96 8.53
N TYR A 636 8.05 10.08 8.08
CA TYR A 636 7.84 8.76 8.67
C TYR A 636 8.03 7.65 7.65
N LEU A 637 8.88 6.69 7.98
CA LEU A 637 9.03 5.45 7.21
C LEU A 637 8.32 4.32 7.96
N PHE A 638 7.42 3.64 7.26
CA PHE A 638 6.65 2.52 7.80
C PHE A 638 7.23 1.21 7.28
N LYS A 639 7.62 0.32 8.21
CA LYS A 639 8.14 -1.01 7.90
C LYS A 639 7.40 -2.04 8.75
N ASN A 640 6.73 -2.99 8.11
CA ASN A 640 5.78 -3.88 8.77
C ASN A 640 4.71 -3.03 9.50
N SER A 641 4.49 -3.26 10.79
CA SER A 641 3.56 -2.46 11.63
C SER A 641 4.24 -1.28 12.35
N ASN A 642 5.51 -0.96 12.02
CA ASN A 642 6.29 0.03 12.76
C ASN A 642 6.36 1.38 12.04
N LYS A 643 6.09 2.47 12.77
CA LYS A 643 6.24 3.87 12.33
C LYS A 643 7.58 4.41 12.82
N ILE A 644 8.49 4.74 11.91
CA ILE A 644 9.86 5.17 12.22
C ILE A 644 10.05 6.62 11.77
N LEU A 645 10.43 7.48 12.71
CA LEU A 645 10.80 8.87 12.40
C LEU A 645 12.18 8.90 11.74
N VAL A 646 12.27 9.53 10.57
CA VAL A 646 13.52 9.62 9.80
C VAL A 646 13.79 11.05 9.33
N PRO A 647 15.07 11.46 9.20
CA PRO A 647 15.42 12.79 8.69
C PRO A 647 15.13 12.95 7.20
N ASN A 648 15.22 11.87 6.43
CA ASN A 648 14.90 11.87 5.00
C ASN A 648 14.41 10.50 4.52
N ILE A 649 13.60 10.51 3.46
CA ILE A 649 13.18 9.31 2.75
C ILE A 649 13.62 9.48 1.29
N SER A 650 14.53 8.62 0.86
CA SER A 650 15.00 8.61 -0.52
C SER A 650 13.98 7.98 -1.46
N PRO A 651 14.09 8.16 -2.79
CA PRO A 651 13.26 7.48 -3.77
C PRO A 651 13.28 5.94 -3.69
N TYR A 652 14.29 5.36 -3.05
CA TYR A 652 14.39 3.92 -2.80
C TYR A 652 13.66 3.49 -1.52
N LEU A 653 12.90 4.38 -0.89
CA LEU A 653 12.14 4.19 0.36
C LEU A 653 13.01 3.72 1.53
N ILE A 654 14.19 4.28 1.65
CA ILE A 654 15.11 4.08 2.78
C ILE A 654 15.50 5.42 3.40
N ASN A 655 15.92 5.38 4.65
CA ASN A 655 16.47 6.55 5.34
C ASN A 655 17.86 6.87 4.80
N ALA A 656 17.91 7.66 3.74
CA ALA A 656 19.14 8.10 3.07
C ALA A 656 18.90 9.42 2.33
N ASP A 657 19.97 10.03 1.83
CA ASP A 657 19.89 11.20 0.95
C ASP A 657 19.20 10.87 -0.38
N ASN A 658 18.72 11.91 -1.07
CA ASN A 658 18.02 11.78 -2.36
C ASN A 658 18.99 11.47 -3.54
N THR A 659 20.01 10.68 -3.30
CA THR A 659 20.91 10.22 -4.35
C THR A 659 20.18 9.28 -5.30
N ILE A 660 20.18 9.61 -6.59
CA ILE A 660 19.57 8.79 -7.64
C ILE A 660 20.66 8.16 -8.49
N VAL A 661 20.61 6.85 -8.61
CA VAL A 661 21.51 6.08 -9.48
C VAL A 661 20.84 5.91 -10.83
N GLN A 662 21.47 6.45 -11.88
CA GLN A 662 20.99 6.29 -13.26
C GLN A 662 21.70 5.10 -13.92
N SER A 663 20.97 4.38 -14.78
CA SER A 663 21.56 3.28 -15.54
C SER A 663 22.66 3.76 -16.50
N LEU A 664 23.74 2.99 -16.60
CA LEU A 664 24.88 3.29 -17.45
C LEU A 664 25.13 2.12 -18.42
N SER A 665 25.46 2.44 -19.67
CA SER A 665 25.80 1.44 -20.68
C SER A 665 27.18 0.77 -20.45
N LYS A 666 28.07 1.43 -19.69
CA LYS A 666 29.40 0.96 -19.36
C LYS A 666 29.72 1.18 -17.88
N PRO A 667 30.59 0.34 -17.29
CA PRO A 667 31.04 0.55 -15.91
C PRO A 667 31.70 1.93 -15.70
N ILE A 668 31.41 2.56 -14.55
CA ILE A 668 32.10 3.80 -14.12
C ILE A 668 33.54 3.56 -13.71
N SER A 669 33.87 2.32 -13.34
CA SER A 669 35.20 1.87 -12.95
C SER A 669 35.85 1.10 -14.11
N ASN A 670 37.19 1.05 -14.13
CA ASN A 670 37.91 0.28 -15.15
C ASN A 670 37.94 -1.21 -14.77
N VAL A 671 36.85 -1.90 -15.10
CA VAL A 671 36.61 -3.33 -14.89
C VAL A 671 36.07 -3.95 -16.17
N SER A 672 36.13 -5.29 -16.30
CA SER A 672 35.61 -6.04 -17.44
C SER A 672 34.10 -5.79 -17.62
N GLU A 673 33.66 -5.66 -18.88
CA GLU A 673 32.23 -5.41 -19.18
C GLU A 673 31.37 -6.64 -18.82
N MET A 674 30.20 -6.40 -18.26
CA MET A 674 29.19 -7.44 -18.01
C MET A 674 28.13 -7.40 -19.11
N SER A 675 27.78 -8.55 -19.65
CA SER A 675 26.72 -8.72 -20.65
C SER A 675 25.77 -9.86 -20.29
N PHE A 676 24.60 -9.92 -20.90
CA PHE A 676 23.82 -11.15 -20.84
C PHE A 676 24.58 -12.31 -21.49
N GLY A 677 24.31 -13.54 -21.06
CA GLY A 677 24.77 -14.73 -21.75
C GLY A 677 24.14 -14.90 -23.13
N SER A 678 24.51 -15.96 -23.83
CA SER A 678 24.07 -16.25 -25.19
C SER A 678 22.61 -16.72 -25.21
N MET A 679 21.85 -16.28 -26.24
CA MET A 679 20.43 -16.61 -26.40
C MET A 679 20.24 -17.56 -27.58
N PRO A 680 19.72 -18.78 -27.34
CA PRO A 680 19.58 -19.76 -28.41
C PRO A 680 18.50 -19.39 -29.44
N ASN A 681 17.33 -18.87 -29.02
CA ASN A 681 16.18 -18.52 -29.85
C ASN A 681 15.80 -19.69 -30.81
N ASP A 682 15.64 -20.90 -30.24
CA ASP A 682 15.64 -22.18 -30.90
C ASP A 682 14.38 -23.03 -30.67
N GLY A 683 13.46 -22.57 -29.79
CA GLY A 683 12.31 -23.36 -29.33
C GLY A 683 12.68 -24.58 -28.49
N GLY A 684 13.91 -24.64 -27.96
CA GLY A 684 14.43 -25.70 -27.09
C GLY A 684 15.16 -26.81 -27.88
N TYR A 685 15.28 -26.75 -29.21
CA TYR A 685 15.90 -27.81 -29.98
C TYR A 685 17.43 -27.79 -29.98
N LEU A 686 18.09 -26.68 -29.66
CA LEU A 686 19.54 -26.64 -29.46
C LEU A 686 19.93 -26.86 -27.99
N LEU A 687 18.98 -26.95 -27.09
CA LEU A 687 19.20 -27.23 -25.69
C LEU A 687 18.94 -28.72 -25.39
N LEU A 688 19.72 -29.28 -24.46
CA LEU A 688 19.66 -30.70 -24.11
C LEU A 688 19.67 -30.85 -22.56
N ASN A 689 18.85 -31.74 -22.04
CA ASN A 689 19.05 -32.30 -20.71
C ASN A 689 20.06 -33.45 -20.76
N LYS A 690 20.36 -34.06 -19.60
CA LYS A 690 21.35 -35.16 -19.52
C LYS A 690 20.95 -36.40 -20.33
N GLU A 691 19.68 -36.77 -20.24
CA GLU A 691 19.13 -37.93 -20.95
C GLU A 691 19.15 -37.74 -22.48
N GLU A 692 18.77 -36.52 -22.92
CA GLU A 692 18.83 -36.15 -24.33
C GLU A 692 20.26 -36.14 -24.89
N LYS A 693 21.26 -35.66 -24.11
CA LYS A 693 22.67 -35.72 -24.44
C LYS A 693 23.14 -37.16 -24.61
N GLU A 694 22.88 -38.01 -23.61
CA GLU A 694 23.27 -39.42 -23.62
C GLU A 694 22.63 -40.18 -24.80
N SER A 695 21.35 -39.94 -25.06
CA SER A 695 20.63 -40.52 -26.20
C SER A 695 21.22 -40.03 -27.53
N LEU A 696 21.59 -38.77 -27.67
CA LEU A 696 22.16 -38.19 -28.87
C LEU A 696 23.54 -38.80 -29.18
N ILE A 697 24.41 -38.95 -28.16
CA ILE A 697 25.74 -39.55 -28.28
C ILE A 697 25.62 -41.05 -28.60
N ALA A 698 24.68 -41.74 -27.93
CA ALA A 698 24.45 -43.17 -28.21
C ALA A 698 23.96 -43.44 -29.67
N SER A 699 23.17 -42.50 -30.21
CA SER A 699 22.68 -42.60 -31.60
C SER A 699 23.76 -42.29 -32.65
N ASP A 700 24.62 -41.29 -32.39
CA ASP A 700 25.80 -40.99 -33.20
C ASP A 700 26.92 -40.38 -32.33
N PRO A 701 27.99 -41.15 -32.04
CA PRO A 701 29.11 -40.66 -31.20
C PRO A 701 29.80 -39.40 -31.73
N ASN A 702 29.72 -39.13 -33.04
CA ASN A 702 30.29 -37.90 -33.60
C ASN A 702 29.54 -36.62 -33.15
N SER A 703 28.38 -36.79 -32.55
CA SER A 703 27.59 -35.68 -32.01
C SER A 703 28.26 -35.05 -30.77
N GLU A 704 29.06 -35.81 -30.00
CA GLU A 704 29.69 -35.36 -28.74
C GLU A 704 30.52 -34.08 -28.92
N ARG A 705 31.25 -33.94 -30.04
CA ARG A 705 32.10 -32.74 -30.31
C ARG A 705 31.31 -31.44 -30.49
N PHE A 706 29.99 -31.50 -30.66
CA PHE A 706 29.10 -30.35 -30.81
C PHE A 706 28.35 -30.01 -29.49
N ILE A 707 28.57 -30.78 -28.42
CA ILE A 707 27.85 -30.63 -27.18
C ILE A 707 28.70 -29.88 -26.16
N HIS A 708 28.25 -28.70 -25.74
CA HIS A 708 28.84 -27.89 -24.70
C HIS A 708 27.96 -27.87 -23.47
N SER A 709 28.59 -27.68 -22.28
CA SER A 709 27.84 -27.34 -21.07
C SER A 709 27.24 -25.95 -21.20
N ILE A 710 25.98 -25.76 -20.76
CA ILE A 710 25.33 -24.45 -20.71
C ILE A 710 24.68 -24.26 -19.36
N LEU A 711 24.94 -23.11 -18.74
CA LEU A 711 24.36 -22.74 -17.45
C LEU A 711 23.63 -21.41 -17.54
N GLY A 712 22.44 -21.38 -16.99
CA GLY A 712 21.67 -20.18 -16.73
C GLY A 712 21.55 -19.92 -15.24
N SER A 713 20.70 -18.99 -14.84
CA SER A 713 20.48 -18.67 -13.42
C SER A 713 19.98 -19.89 -12.63
N GLN A 714 19.03 -20.65 -13.18
CA GLN A 714 18.42 -21.78 -12.48
C GLN A 714 19.39 -22.93 -12.34
N GLU A 715 20.00 -23.33 -13.44
CA GLU A 715 20.96 -24.44 -13.49
C GLU A 715 22.13 -24.19 -12.53
N PHE A 716 22.69 -22.97 -12.56
CA PHE A 716 23.77 -22.58 -11.67
C PHE A 716 23.38 -22.58 -10.18
N ILE A 717 22.20 -22.01 -9.85
CA ILE A 717 21.74 -21.92 -8.45
C ILE A 717 21.41 -23.29 -7.87
N ARG A 718 20.91 -24.23 -8.69
CA ARG A 718 20.46 -25.56 -8.26
C ARG A 718 21.52 -26.65 -8.42
N GLY A 719 22.63 -26.36 -9.15
CA GLY A 719 23.62 -27.37 -9.51
C GLY A 719 23.09 -28.39 -10.54
N GLU A 720 22.18 -27.95 -11.43
CA GLU A 720 21.58 -28.80 -12.46
C GLU A 720 22.48 -28.81 -13.71
N GLU A 721 22.71 -29.99 -14.28
CA GLU A 721 23.44 -30.14 -15.53
C GLU A 721 22.52 -29.85 -16.73
N ARG A 722 23.02 -29.02 -17.64
CA ARG A 722 22.35 -28.71 -18.90
C ARG A 722 23.37 -28.56 -20.01
N PHE A 723 22.98 -28.91 -21.22
CA PHE A 723 23.89 -28.93 -22.37
C PHE A 723 23.26 -28.18 -23.54
N CYS A 724 24.09 -27.77 -24.51
CA CYS A 724 23.62 -27.20 -25.76
C CYS A 724 24.42 -27.75 -26.95
N ILE A 725 23.77 -27.74 -28.09
CA ILE A 725 24.41 -28.00 -29.38
C ILE A 725 25.03 -26.68 -29.83
N TRP A 726 26.37 -26.64 -29.89
CA TRP A 726 27.14 -25.50 -30.30
C TRP A 726 27.89 -25.82 -31.61
N ILE A 727 27.61 -25.09 -32.69
CA ILE A 727 28.07 -25.35 -34.02
C ILE A 727 28.81 -24.12 -34.54
N GLU A 728 30.06 -24.28 -34.94
CA GLU A 728 30.84 -23.25 -35.62
C GLU A 728 30.57 -23.30 -37.14
N GLU A 729 30.75 -22.18 -37.84
CA GLU A 729 30.41 -22.03 -39.24
C GLU A 729 31.18 -23.02 -40.17
N ASN A 730 32.43 -23.32 -39.80
CA ASN A 730 33.28 -24.29 -40.52
C ASN A 730 32.89 -25.78 -40.29
N GLN A 731 31.94 -26.01 -39.39
CA GLN A 731 31.49 -27.36 -39.00
C GLN A 731 30.13 -27.75 -39.64
N VAL A 732 29.44 -26.80 -40.26
CA VAL A 732 28.04 -26.98 -40.74
C VAL A 732 27.91 -28.14 -41.73
N ASP A 733 28.89 -28.29 -42.64
CA ASP A 733 28.88 -29.37 -43.64
C ASP A 733 29.22 -30.78 -43.09
N LYS A 734 29.58 -30.87 -41.81
CA LYS A 734 29.99 -32.10 -41.12
C LYS A 734 29.03 -32.50 -40.01
N LEU A 735 27.82 -31.98 -40.01
CA LEU A 735 26.84 -32.27 -38.99
C LEU A 735 26.25 -33.67 -39.11
N PRO A 736 26.14 -34.43 -38.00
CA PRO A 736 25.38 -35.66 -37.96
C PRO A 736 23.90 -35.45 -38.33
N GLU A 737 23.30 -36.45 -38.97
CA GLU A 737 21.89 -36.37 -39.43
C GLU A 737 20.91 -36.04 -38.29
N ILE A 738 21.16 -36.59 -37.11
CA ILE A 738 20.34 -36.35 -35.92
C ILE A 738 20.41 -34.89 -35.47
N ILE A 739 21.57 -34.23 -35.62
CA ILE A 739 21.73 -32.79 -35.33
C ILE A 739 21.08 -31.95 -36.41
N LEU A 740 21.23 -32.33 -37.69
CA LEU A 740 20.58 -31.65 -38.81
C LEU A 740 19.04 -31.63 -38.66
N HIS A 741 18.45 -32.74 -38.22
CA HIS A 741 17.01 -32.77 -37.94
C HIS A 741 16.60 -31.75 -36.86
N ARG A 742 17.38 -31.59 -35.78
CA ARG A 742 17.12 -30.57 -34.75
C ARG A 742 17.29 -29.15 -35.33
N VAL A 743 18.30 -28.89 -36.10
CA VAL A 743 18.56 -27.63 -36.83
C VAL A 743 17.41 -27.26 -37.76
N ASP A 744 16.84 -28.22 -38.47
CA ASP A 744 15.67 -27.95 -39.31
C ASP A 744 14.42 -27.59 -38.50
N LYS A 745 14.22 -28.18 -37.33
CA LYS A 745 13.15 -27.74 -36.39
C LYS A 745 13.34 -26.31 -35.97
N VAL A 746 14.56 -25.89 -35.62
CA VAL A 746 14.89 -24.48 -35.32
C VAL A 746 14.55 -23.57 -36.48
N ARG A 747 14.91 -23.98 -37.74
CA ARG A 747 14.56 -23.22 -38.95
C ARG A 747 13.07 -22.98 -39.07
N GLN A 748 12.25 -24.00 -38.88
CA GLN A 748 10.79 -23.91 -38.95
C GLN A 748 10.23 -22.97 -37.91
N ILE A 749 10.70 -23.06 -36.64
CA ILE A 749 10.26 -22.19 -35.56
C ILE A 749 10.60 -20.72 -35.84
N ARG A 750 11.82 -20.46 -36.34
CA ARG A 750 12.23 -19.09 -36.66
C ARG A 750 11.45 -18.51 -37.85
N LEU A 751 11.12 -19.30 -38.86
CA LEU A 751 10.27 -18.88 -39.97
C LEU A 751 8.86 -18.52 -39.56
N ASN A 752 8.30 -19.27 -38.61
CA ASN A 752 6.94 -19.07 -38.10
C ASN A 752 6.83 -17.98 -37.01
N SER A 753 7.93 -17.31 -36.65
CA SER A 753 7.94 -16.27 -35.66
C SER A 753 7.19 -15.01 -36.12
N LYS A 754 6.45 -14.37 -35.24
CA LYS A 754 5.86 -13.06 -35.52
C LYS A 754 6.89 -11.91 -35.63
N ARG A 755 8.14 -12.13 -35.18
CA ARG A 755 9.21 -11.13 -35.17
C ARG A 755 10.08 -11.28 -36.43
N VAL A 756 10.12 -10.24 -37.26
CA VAL A 756 10.94 -10.18 -38.49
C VAL A 756 12.43 -10.44 -38.20
N ALA A 757 12.96 -9.92 -37.09
CA ALA A 757 14.35 -10.18 -36.70
C ALA A 757 14.62 -11.67 -36.43
N THR A 758 13.68 -12.41 -35.84
CA THR A 758 13.77 -13.85 -35.61
C THR A 758 13.63 -14.62 -36.92
N GLN A 759 12.75 -14.19 -37.83
CA GLN A 759 12.61 -14.80 -39.15
C GLN A 759 13.92 -14.76 -39.95
N LYS A 760 14.67 -13.63 -39.90
CA LYS A 760 15.98 -13.50 -40.54
C LYS A 760 17.01 -14.53 -40.03
N LEU A 761 16.92 -14.96 -38.77
CA LEU A 761 17.81 -15.98 -38.20
C LEU A 761 17.54 -17.40 -38.77
N ALA A 762 16.45 -17.62 -39.48
CA ALA A 762 16.17 -18.89 -40.14
C ALA A 762 17.19 -19.25 -41.24
N CYS A 763 17.97 -18.28 -41.74
CA CYS A 763 19.07 -18.53 -42.71
C CYS A 763 20.29 -19.21 -42.05
N VAL A 764 20.43 -19.08 -40.70
CA VAL A 764 21.51 -19.67 -39.91
C VAL A 764 20.93 -20.47 -38.73
N PRO A 765 20.14 -21.52 -38.97
CA PRO A 765 19.37 -22.22 -37.94
C PRO A 765 20.24 -23.00 -36.95
N TRP A 766 21.44 -23.34 -37.30
CA TRP A 766 22.42 -24.03 -36.44
C TRP A 766 23.05 -23.13 -35.38
N ARG A 767 22.96 -21.82 -35.60
CA ARG A 767 23.61 -20.80 -34.75
C ARG A 767 22.65 -20.28 -33.69
N PHE A 768 23.13 -20.00 -32.49
CA PHE A 768 22.39 -19.25 -31.49
C PHE A 768 21.94 -17.88 -32.03
N GLY A 769 20.77 -17.43 -31.64
CA GLY A 769 20.20 -16.13 -32.06
C GLY A 769 21.10 -14.96 -31.69
N GLU A 770 21.69 -15.03 -30.48
CA GLU A 770 22.71 -14.10 -30.01
C GLU A 770 23.87 -14.88 -29.41
N ILE A 771 25.08 -14.66 -29.93
CA ILE A 771 26.32 -15.25 -29.43
C ILE A 771 27.09 -14.18 -28.67
N ARG A 772 27.32 -14.44 -27.40
CA ARG A 772 28.15 -13.60 -26.51
C ARG A 772 29.21 -14.39 -25.79
N TYR A 773 29.18 -15.70 -25.89
CA TYR A 773 30.19 -16.61 -25.36
C TYR A 773 31.57 -16.30 -25.90
N LYS A 774 32.57 -16.33 -25.05
CA LYS A 774 34.00 -16.33 -25.35
C LYS A 774 34.63 -17.53 -24.67
N PRO A 775 35.56 -18.27 -25.35
CA PRO A 775 36.21 -19.44 -24.78
C PRO A 775 37.28 -19.05 -23.75
N THR A 776 36.91 -18.33 -22.70
CA THR A 776 37.73 -17.88 -21.61
C THR A 776 37.04 -18.15 -20.27
N SER A 777 37.79 -18.15 -19.19
CA SER A 777 37.16 -18.18 -17.84
C SER A 777 36.19 -17.03 -17.68
N SER A 778 35.09 -17.28 -17.02
CA SER A 778 34.02 -16.29 -16.86
C SER A 778 33.41 -16.30 -15.47
N ILE A 779 32.83 -15.14 -15.07
CA ILE A 779 32.00 -15.05 -13.88
C ILE A 779 30.54 -15.07 -14.33
N ILE A 780 29.75 -16.01 -13.79
CA ILE A 780 28.30 -16.06 -13.94
C ILE A 780 27.62 -15.29 -12.80
N VAL A 781 26.69 -14.42 -13.18
CA VAL A 781 25.86 -13.67 -12.23
C VAL A 781 24.38 -13.92 -12.57
N PRO A 782 23.62 -14.64 -11.73
CA PRO A 782 22.21 -14.89 -11.96
C PRO A 782 21.42 -13.59 -12.07
N ALA A 783 20.56 -13.51 -13.11
CA ALA A 783 19.71 -12.34 -13.32
C ALA A 783 18.60 -12.22 -12.25
N VAL A 784 18.19 -13.34 -11.63
CA VAL A 784 17.19 -13.37 -10.56
C VAL A 784 17.66 -14.31 -9.45
N SER A 785 17.58 -13.85 -8.20
CA SER A 785 17.89 -14.62 -7.00
C SER A 785 16.83 -14.44 -5.92
N SER A 786 16.69 -15.43 -5.00
CA SER A 786 15.77 -15.34 -3.86
C SER A 786 16.21 -14.24 -2.89
N GLU A 787 15.25 -13.48 -2.38
CA GLU A 787 15.42 -12.48 -1.33
C GLU A 787 15.90 -13.06 0.00
N ARG A 788 15.64 -14.38 0.22
CA ARG A 788 16.02 -15.11 1.44
C ARG A 788 17.51 -15.45 1.49
N ARG A 789 18.21 -15.34 0.37
CA ARG A 789 19.66 -15.57 0.34
C ARG A 789 20.36 -14.34 0.88
N GLU A 790 21.29 -14.55 1.80
CA GLU A 790 22.12 -13.46 2.34
C GLU A 790 22.97 -12.84 1.24
N TYR A 791 23.57 -13.67 0.38
CA TYR A 791 24.40 -13.26 -0.75
C TYR A 791 23.80 -13.73 -2.09
N ILE A 792 23.99 -12.91 -3.12
CA ILE A 792 23.66 -13.30 -4.49
C ILE A 792 24.63 -14.40 -4.92
N PRO A 793 24.14 -15.57 -5.40
CA PRO A 793 25.02 -16.64 -5.83
C PRO A 793 25.74 -16.22 -7.12
N ILE A 794 27.02 -16.00 -7.04
CA ILE A 794 27.92 -15.65 -8.16
C ILE A 794 29.02 -16.71 -8.18
N GLY A 795 29.51 -17.09 -9.36
CA GLY A 795 30.54 -18.11 -9.42
C GLY A 795 31.46 -17.98 -10.64
N PHE A 796 32.57 -18.68 -10.57
CA PHE A 796 33.48 -18.87 -11.71
C PHE A 796 33.08 -20.09 -12.54
N LEU A 797 33.20 -19.95 -13.83
CA LEU A 797 33.04 -21.04 -14.79
C LEU A 797 34.30 -21.16 -15.65
N ASP A 798 34.54 -22.37 -16.13
CA ASP A 798 35.61 -22.67 -17.08
C ASP A 798 35.35 -22.11 -18.48
N LYS A 799 36.36 -22.23 -19.35
CA LYS A 799 36.30 -21.74 -20.72
C LYS A 799 35.33 -22.52 -21.61
N ASP A 800 34.91 -23.71 -21.18
CA ASP A 800 34.10 -24.64 -22.02
C ASP A 800 32.60 -24.58 -21.70
N THR A 801 32.23 -23.73 -20.70
CA THR A 801 30.84 -23.57 -20.29
C THR A 801 30.22 -22.32 -20.92
N VAL A 802 29.12 -22.49 -21.64
CA VAL A 802 28.31 -21.40 -22.23
C VAL A 802 27.40 -20.85 -21.17
N ILE A 803 27.30 -19.52 -21.02
CA ILE A 803 26.33 -18.86 -20.15
C ILE A 803 25.11 -18.49 -20.98
N SER A 804 23.91 -18.90 -20.51
CA SER A 804 22.63 -18.58 -21.16
C SER A 804 22.15 -17.17 -20.80
N ASN A 805 21.26 -16.61 -21.63
CA ASN A 805 20.66 -15.28 -21.45
C ASN A 805 19.76 -15.12 -20.22
N SER A 806 19.59 -16.15 -19.39
CA SER A 806 18.93 -16.05 -18.08
C SER A 806 19.90 -15.59 -16.98
N ALA A 807 21.21 -15.51 -17.27
CA ALA A 807 22.25 -15.00 -16.39
C ALA A 807 23.12 -13.96 -17.12
N PHE A 808 23.90 -13.21 -16.36
CA PHE A 808 24.94 -12.32 -16.89
C PHE A 808 26.30 -13.04 -16.90
N ALA A 809 27.15 -12.63 -17.80
CA ALA A 809 28.51 -13.11 -17.97
C ALA A 809 29.52 -11.96 -17.92
N ILE A 810 30.61 -12.15 -17.20
CA ILE A 810 31.81 -11.33 -17.30
C ILE A 810 32.92 -12.25 -17.80
N TYR A 811 33.34 -12.05 -19.04
CA TYR A 811 34.41 -12.81 -19.66
C TYR A 811 35.77 -12.19 -19.36
N ASP A 812 36.83 -13.00 -19.40
CA ASP A 812 38.19 -12.57 -19.08
C ASP A 812 38.33 -11.94 -17.67
N ALA A 813 37.48 -12.42 -16.72
CA ALA A 813 37.38 -11.83 -15.38
C ALA A 813 38.50 -12.31 -14.48
N GLU A 814 39.11 -11.37 -13.77
CA GLU A 814 40.14 -11.63 -12.74
C GLU A 814 39.43 -12.05 -11.43
N LYS A 815 40.07 -12.88 -10.61
CA LYS A 815 39.51 -13.41 -9.35
C LYS A 815 39.17 -12.34 -8.32
N TRP A 816 40.02 -11.29 -8.22
CA TRP A 816 39.74 -10.17 -7.32
C TRP A 816 38.40 -9.49 -7.59
N LEU A 817 37.93 -9.48 -8.84
CA LEU A 817 36.62 -8.93 -9.20
C LEU A 817 35.51 -9.80 -8.61
N PHE A 818 35.66 -11.12 -8.61
CA PHE A 818 34.73 -12.02 -7.95
C PHE A 818 34.63 -11.75 -6.45
N ALA A 819 35.77 -11.53 -5.75
CA ALA A 819 35.76 -11.22 -4.33
C ALA A 819 34.97 -9.93 -4.04
N LEU A 820 35.10 -8.89 -4.88
CA LEU A 820 34.31 -7.66 -4.73
C LEU A 820 32.85 -7.85 -5.01
N LEU A 821 32.48 -8.59 -6.05
CA LEU A 821 31.10 -8.88 -6.41
C LEU A 821 30.37 -9.72 -5.35
N THR A 822 31.07 -10.59 -4.65
CA THR A 822 30.53 -11.40 -3.56
C THR A 822 30.58 -10.70 -2.22
N SER A 823 31.16 -9.48 -2.14
CA SER A 823 31.26 -8.71 -0.90
C SER A 823 29.89 -8.27 -0.37
N LYS A 824 29.80 -8.09 0.95
CA LYS A 824 28.61 -7.54 1.61
C LYS A 824 28.23 -6.16 1.05
N MET A 825 29.24 -5.34 0.70
CA MET A 825 29.01 -4.00 0.15
C MET A 825 28.31 -4.03 -1.20
N HIS A 826 28.78 -4.86 -2.14
CA HIS A 826 28.13 -5.02 -3.44
C HIS A 826 26.74 -5.63 -3.30
N ASN A 827 26.56 -6.58 -2.41
CA ASN A 827 25.25 -7.19 -2.15
C ASN A 827 24.24 -6.16 -1.61
N LEU A 828 24.65 -5.29 -0.68
CA LEU A 828 23.81 -4.18 -0.19
C LEU A 828 23.50 -3.17 -1.29
N TRP A 829 24.48 -2.85 -2.14
CA TRP A 829 24.27 -1.99 -3.30
C TRP A 829 23.19 -2.54 -4.24
N VAL A 830 23.30 -3.81 -4.62
CA VAL A 830 22.32 -4.47 -5.50
C VAL A 830 20.92 -4.46 -4.88
N ARG A 831 20.82 -4.67 -3.58
CA ARG A 831 19.51 -4.62 -2.86
C ARG A 831 18.94 -3.21 -2.80
N ALA A 832 19.79 -2.18 -2.77
CA ALA A 832 19.36 -0.79 -2.72
C ALA A 832 18.90 -0.26 -4.09
N VAL A 833 19.69 -0.50 -5.16
CA VAL A 833 19.48 0.11 -6.48
C VAL A 833 18.84 -0.83 -7.51
N GLY A 834 18.96 -2.14 -7.30
CA GLY A 834 18.39 -3.16 -8.19
C GLY A 834 16.88 -3.18 -8.18
N GLY A 835 16.32 -3.86 -9.15
CA GLY A 835 14.87 -4.14 -9.21
C GLY A 835 14.51 -5.40 -8.43
N SER A 836 13.21 -5.61 -8.26
CA SER A 836 12.65 -6.88 -7.76
C SER A 836 11.72 -7.49 -8.81
N LEU A 837 11.65 -8.80 -8.82
CA LEU A 837 10.61 -9.56 -9.51
C LEU A 837 9.78 -10.24 -8.42
N GLU A 838 8.61 -9.69 -8.14
CA GLU A 838 7.87 -9.98 -6.88
C GLU A 838 8.73 -9.58 -5.66
N THR A 839 9.16 -10.54 -4.84
CA THR A 839 10.09 -10.33 -3.73
C THR A 839 11.55 -10.67 -4.10
N ARG A 840 11.78 -11.37 -5.20
CA ARG A 840 13.10 -11.86 -5.65
C ARG A 840 13.97 -10.73 -6.18
N ILE A 841 15.25 -10.73 -5.82
CA ILE A 841 16.24 -9.76 -6.28
C ILE A 841 16.45 -9.93 -7.78
N ARG A 842 16.30 -8.85 -8.55
CA ARG A 842 16.59 -8.78 -9.97
C ARG A 842 17.87 -7.98 -10.19
N TYR A 843 18.94 -8.66 -10.56
CA TYR A 843 20.21 -8.03 -10.92
C TYR A 843 20.11 -7.36 -12.30
N SER A 844 20.80 -6.23 -12.48
CA SER A 844 20.92 -5.51 -13.76
C SER A 844 22.39 -5.14 -14.00
N ALA A 845 22.92 -5.45 -15.18
CA ALA A 845 24.25 -5.03 -15.55
C ALA A 845 24.35 -3.50 -15.62
N THR A 846 23.37 -2.83 -16.23
CA THR A 846 23.34 -1.37 -16.43
C THR A 846 23.23 -0.58 -15.13
N LEU A 847 22.57 -1.16 -14.12
CA LEU A 847 22.29 -0.46 -12.87
C LEU A 847 23.11 -1.01 -11.70
N CYS A 848 23.16 -2.34 -11.49
CA CYS A 848 23.84 -2.90 -10.31
C CYS A 848 25.36 -2.98 -10.49
N TYR A 849 25.82 -3.37 -11.68
CA TYR A 849 27.22 -3.54 -11.99
C TYR A 849 27.89 -2.25 -12.47
N ASN A 850 27.37 -1.64 -13.53
CA ASN A 850 28.01 -0.51 -14.19
C ASN A 850 28.08 0.74 -13.32
N THR A 851 27.20 0.89 -12.33
CA THR A 851 27.15 2.05 -11.44
C THR A 851 27.84 1.80 -10.09
N PHE A 852 28.28 0.56 -9.84
CA PHE A 852 29.02 0.25 -8.59
C PHE A 852 30.42 0.86 -8.63
N PRO A 853 30.82 1.64 -7.61
CA PRO A 853 32.13 2.27 -7.58
C PRO A 853 33.19 1.26 -7.09
N PHE A 854 33.68 0.42 -8.02
CA PHE A 854 34.76 -0.51 -7.69
C PHE A 854 36.01 0.27 -7.25
N PRO A 855 36.66 -0.12 -6.16
CA PRO A 855 37.86 0.53 -5.69
C PRO A 855 39.02 0.39 -6.69
N LYS A 856 39.90 1.38 -6.73
CA LYS A 856 41.15 1.29 -7.47
C LYS A 856 42.15 0.49 -6.62
N LEU A 857 42.42 -0.73 -7.02
CA LEU A 857 43.31 -1.63 -6.31
C LEU A 857 44.73 -1.61 -6.92
N THR A 858 45.75 -1.64 -6.08
CA THR A 858 47.15 -1.89 -6.47
C THR A 858 47.31 -3.38 -6.85
N PRO A 859 48.36 -3.75 -7.61
CA PRO A 859 48.63 -5.16 -7.91
C PRO A 859 48.72 -6.05 -6.67
N ALA A 860 49.36 -5.56 -5.56
CA ALA A 860 49.45 -6.31 -4.31
C ALA A 860 48.11 -6.53 -3.63
N GLU A 861 47.20 -5.52 -3.62
CA GLU A 861 45.86 -5.66 -3.08
C GLU A 861 44.99 -6.61 -3.91
N LYS A 862 45.19 -6.66 -5.23
CA LYS A 862 44.51 -7.64 -6.08
C LYS A 862 44.94 -9.06 -5.74
N GLU A 863 46.26 -9.29 -5.60
CA GLU A 863 46.85 -10.58 -5.21
C GLU A 863 46.35 -11.04 -3.83
N GLU A 864 46.16 -10.11 -2.88
CA GLU A 864 45.63 -10.43 -1.56
C GLU A 864 44.14 -10.87 -1.63
N LEU A 865 43.37 -10.29 -2.55
CA LEU A 865 41.96 -10.65 -2.76
C LEU A 865 41.80 -11.96 -3.56
N GLU A 866 42.76 -12.39 -4.34
CA GLU A 866 42.75 -13.64 -5.12
C GLU A 866 43.10 -14.87 -4.28
#